data_96ad520fa9f8785afa7d8641d08d0f36
#
_entry.id   96ad520fa9f8785afa7d8641d08d0f36
#
_cell.length_a   1.000
_cell.length_b   1.000
_cell.length_c   1.000
_cell.angle_alpha   90.00
_cell.angle_beta   90.00
_cell.angle_gamma   90.00
#
_symmetry.space_group_name_H-M   'P 1'
#
loop_
_entity.id
_entity.type
_entity.pdbx_description
1 polymer ?
#
loop_
_entity_poly.entity_id
_entity_poly.type
_entity_poly.pdbx_seq_one_letter_code
_entity_poly.pdbx_strand_id
1 'polypeptide(L)'
;MTEPTQQEYGADSIQVLEGLEAVRKRPGMYIGDTQDGSGLHHMVFEVLDNAIDEALAGHCDNITVCINADESITIEDNGRGIPTGIHPKEGRSAAEVIMTILHAGGKFDNNSYKVSGGLHGVGVSVVNALSDWLKLTIWREGKEHFVEFKRGETVEPLKVVGECSPDKHGTRVQFLASEDTFGLVQYKFETLAKRIRELSFLNNGVKIELFDKRDGKHENFAESGGVVGFVNYITGSKKPLHEKVFYTIGEKDGMTVECAMQWNDSYQESVQCFTNNIPQRDGGTHLTALRAAMTRTINQYIEANEIAKKAKIDTSGDDMREGLTCVLSVKLPDPKFSSQTKDKLVSSEIAPVVNEVLSQALHDFLEENPQDAKIICGKIVEAARAREAARKARELTRRKGVMDGLGLPGKLADCQEKDPALSELYLVEGDSAGGSAMQGRDRKFQAILPLKGKILNVEKARFEKMLASQEVATLITALGAGIGKEEFNAEKLRYHRIIIMTDADVDGAHIRTLLLTFFYRQMPELVERGYIYIAQPPLYKAKYGKQERYLKDELEKDQWLLGLALEKAKIVSDGRTIEGEELADTAKQFLLAKTVIEQESRIIDELVLHAMLHASPVDLSTAESADRAVAELSGLLDEKEVALERIEGHEGHQFIKITRKLHGNVMVSYLEPKFLNSKAYQTLTQTAAALKGMVGKGAKLYKGDNEYDIDSFEAALDILMSVAQKGMSIQRYKGLGEMNPEQLWETTMDPTVRRLLKVRIEDAIAADEVFVTLMGDEVEPRRAFIENNALLAQNIDA
;
A
#
# COMPACT_ATOMS: atom_id res chain seq x y z
N MET A 1 -31.26 13.78 39.98
CA MET A 1 -30.12 13.02 39.43
C MET A 1 -30.27 11.59 39.93
N THR A 2 -30.84 10.74 39.15
CA THR A 2 -30.98 9.30 39.42
C THR A 2 -29.67 8.64 38.97
N GLU A 3 -28.96 8.03 39.91
CA GLU A 3 -27.80 7.21 39.65
C GLU A 3 -28.13 6.06 38.68
N PRO A 4 -27.29 5.72 37.71
CA PRO A 4 -27.50 4.53 36.88
C PRO A 4 -27.31 3.30 37.76
N THR A 5 -28.36 2.50 37.88
CA THR A 5 -28.35 1.17 38.48
C THR A 5 -27.31 0.32 37.79
N GLN A 6 -26.25 -0.06 38.51
CA GLN A 6 -25.34 -1.12 38.08
C GLN A 6 -26.17 -2.39 37.87
N GLN A 7 -26.29 -2.84 36.60
CA GLN A 7 -26.80 -4.18 36.33
C GLN A 7 -25.85 -5.20 36.99
N GLU A 8 -26.39 -5.98 37.92
CA GLU A 8 -25.65 -7.10 38.51
C GLU A 8 -25.23 -8.08 37.42
N TYR A 9 -23.92 -8.42 37.40
CA TYR A 9 -23.35 -9.44 36.50
C TYR A 9 -23.85 -10.81 36.96
N GLY A 10 -24.93 -11.30 36.37
CA GLY A 10 -25.58 -12.58 36.66
C GLY A 10 -25.53 -13.51 35.43
N ALA A 11 -26.04 -14.73 35.60
CA ALA A 11 -26.12 -15.73 34.54
C ALA A 11 -26.90 -15.20 33.30
N ASP A 12 -27.89 -14.35 33.50
CA ASP A 12 -28.69 -13.72 32.44
C ASP A 12 -27.93 -12.70 31.59
N SER A 13 -26.75 -12.25 32.07
CA SER A 13 -25.87 -11.35 31.32
C SER A 13 -24.91 -12.09 30.34
N ILE A 14 -24.87 -13.42 30.40
CA ILE A 14 -24.06 -14.26 29.52
C ILE A 14 -24.84 -14.51 28.23
N GLN A 15 -24.41 -13.86 27.13
CA GLN A 15 -24.96 -14.11 25.81
C GLN A 15 -24.21 -15.24 25.10
N VAL A 16 -24.90 -16.24 24.64
CA VAL A 16 -24.37 -17.28 23.76
C VAL A 16 -24.66 -16.84 22.32
N LEU A 17 -23.59 -16.64 21.55
CA LEU A 17 -23.68 -16.31 20.14
C LEU A 17 -23.55 -17.59 19.32
N GLU A 18 -24.49 -17.84 18.44
CA GLU A 18 -24.50 -19.03 17.57
C GLU A 18 -24.09 -18.70 16.13
N GLY A 19 -23.39 -19.64 15.50
CA GLY A 19 -23.07 -19.59 14.07
C GLY A 19 -22.32 -18.31 13.64
N LEU A 20 -22.75 -17.69 12.56
CA LEU A 20 -22.13 -16.52 11.94
C LEU A 20 -22.38 -15.20 12.69
N GLU A 21 -23.27 -15.18 13.67
CA GLU A 21 -23.50 -13.99 14.50
C GLU A 21 -22.27 -13.63 15.33
N ALA A 22 -21.54 -14.64 15.83
CA ALA A 22 -20.27 -14.46 16.55
C ALA A 22 -19.22 -13.73 15.69
N VAL A 23 -19.16 -14.04 14.39
CA VAL A 23 -18.25 -13.41 13.43
C VAL A 23 -18.61 -11.94 13.25
N ARG A 24 -19.87 -11.61 13.01
CA ARG A 24 -20.33 -10.22 12.83
C ARG A 24 -20.12 -9.35 14.06
N LYS A 25 -20.25 -9.94 15.25
CA LYS A 25 -20.11 -9.22 16.53
C LYS A 25 -18.64 -8.97 16.91
N ARG A 26 -17.72 -9.84 16.46
CA ARG A 26 -16.29 -9.77 16.74
C ARG A 26 -15.45 -10.06 15.47
N PRO A 27 -15.63 -9.28 14.39
CA PRO A 27 -14.96 -9.58 13.11
C PRO A 27 -13.43 -9.59 13.22
N GLY A 28 -12.86 -8.71 14.06
CA GLY A 28 -11.42 -8.63 14.27
C GLY A 28 -10.76 -9.90 14.76
N MET A 29 -11.50 -10.83 15.40
CA MET A 29 -10.97 -12.15 15.80
C MET A 29 -10.77 -13.10 14.62
N TYR A 30 -11.50 -12.91 13.50
CA TYR A 30 -11.54 -13.82 12.36
C TYR A 30 -10.80 -13.28 11.14
N ILE A 31 -10.87 -11.95 10.90
CA ILE A 31 -10.38 -11.35 9.67
C ILE A 31 -9.27 -10.31 9.92
N GLY A 32 -8.94 -10.00 11.18
CA GLY A 32 -8.00 -8.95 11.54
C GLY A 32 -8.65 -7.57 11.67
N ASP A 33 -7.84 -6.50 11.57
CA ASP A 33 -8.33 -5.14 11.77
C ASP A 33 -9.31 -4.73 10.67
N THR A 34 -10.50 -4.28 11.09
CA THR A 34 -11.58 -3.85 10.17
C THR A 34 -11.52 -2.36 9.82
N GLN A 35 -10.66 -1.57 10.48
CA GLN A 35 -10.59 -0.11 10.30
C GLN A 35 -9.42 0.36 9.44
N ASP A 36 -8.34 -0.44 9.36
CA ASP A 36 -7.14 -0.06 8.61
C ASP A 36 -7.13 -0.60 7.16
N GLY A 37 -8.16 -1.31 6.76
CA GLY A 37 -8.31 -1.92 5.44
C GLY A 37 -7.65 -3.30 5.29
N SER A 38 -6.84 -3.76 6.26
CA SER A 38 -6.18 -5.07 6.18
C SER A 38 -7.18 -6.21 6.20
N GLY A 39 -8.16 -6.17 7.09
CA GLY A 39 -9.23 -7.16 7.17
C GLY A 39 -10.09 -7.21 5.91
N LEU A 40 -10.34 -6.06 5.26
CA LEU A 40 -11.06 -6.00 3.99
C LEU A 40 -10.34 -6.80 2.89
N HIS A 41 -9.02 -6.60 2.73
CA HIS A 41 -8.22 -7.35 1.76
C HIS A 41 -8.08 -8.82 2.14
N HIS A 42 -8.07 -9.12 3.44
CA HIS A 42 -7.98 -10.50 3.92
C HIS A 42 -9.21 -11.34 3.52
N MET A 43 -10.40 -10.74 3.38
CA MET A 43 -11.57 -11.44 2.81
C MET A 43 -11.30 -11.98 1.40
N VAL A 44 -10.60 -11.20 0.57
CA VAL A 44 -10.19 -11.64 -0.79
C VAL A 44 -9.19 -12.79 -0.69
N PHE A 45 -8.22 -12.70 0.24
CA PHE A 45 -7.20 -13.73 0.41
C PHE A 45 -7.78 -15.05 0.89
N GLU A 46 -8.78 -15.05 1.78
CA GLU A 46 -9.44 -16.29 2.22
C GLU A 46 -10.15 -17.03 1.07
N VAL A 47 -10.75 -16.31 0.12
CA VAL A 47 -11.36 -16.93 -1.06
C VAL A 47 -10.29 -17.37 -2.06
N LEU A 48 -9.27 -16.56 -2.28
CA LEU A 48 -8.15 -16.86 -3.18
C LEU A 48 -7.36 -18.09 -2.70
N ASP A 49 -7.08 -18.19 -1.41
CA ASP A 49 -6.37 -19.33 -0.81
C ASP A 49 -7.13 -20.65 -1.02
N ASN A 50 -8.48 -20.63 -1.12
CA ASN A 50 -9.25 -21.82 -1.48
C ASN A 50 -9.03 -22.25 -2.94
N ALA A 51 -8.93 -21.30 -3.88
CA ALA A 51 -8.58 -21.59 -5.27
C ALA A 51 -7.13 -22.13 -5.39
N ILE A 52 -6.21 -21.58 -4.60
CA ILE A 52 -4.82 -22.08 -4.53
C ILE A 52 -4.75 -23.47 -3.89
N ASP A 53 -5.60 -23.81 -2.92
CA ASP A 53 -5.66 -25.18 -2.36
C ASP A 53 -6.11 -26.20 -3.43
N GLU A 54 -7.01 -25.83 -4.35
CA GLU A 54 -7.33 -26.66 -5.53
C GLU A 54 -6.12 -26.81 -6.48
N ALA A 55 -5.32 -25.75 -6.65
CA ALA A 55 -4.09 -25.81 -7.42
C ALA A 55 -3.03 -26.71 -6.76
N LEU A 56 -2.84 -26.62 -5.44
CA LEU A 56 -1.96 -27.52 -4.69
C LEU A 56 -2.40 -28.98 -4.77
N ALA A 57 -3.70 -29.23 -4.85
CA ALA A 57 -4.26 -30.56 -5.08
C ALA A 57 -4.15 -31.04 -6.53
N GLY A 58 -3.63 -30.21 -7.45
CA GLY A 58 -3.41 -30.52 -8.87
C GLY A 58 -4.66 -30.40 -9.74
N HIS A 59 -5.68 -29.68 -9.31
CA HIS A 59 -6.97 -29.58 -9.99
C HIS A 59 -7.28 -28.17 -10.56
N CYS A 60 -6.44 -27.19 -10.32
CA CYS A 60 -6.63 -25.81 -10.78
C CYS A 60 -5.32 -25.26 -11.35
N ASP A 61 -5.39 -24.59 -12.50
CA ASP A 61 -4.26 -23.95 -13.17
C ASP A 61 -4.59 -22.51 -13.64
N ASN A 62 -5.85 -22.09 -13.50
CA ASN A 62 -6.29 -20.75 -13.89
C ASN A 62 -7.22 -20.15 -12.85
N ILE A 63 -6.87 -18.95 -12.37
CA ILE A 63 -7.64 -18.20 -11.37
C ILE A 63 -7.83 -16.77 -11.89
N THR A 64 -9.03 -16.26 -11.79
CA THR A 64 -9.34 -14.87 -12.13
C THR A 64 -9.85 -14.12 -10.90
N VAL A 65 -9.24 -12.99 -10.60
CA VAL A 65 -9.65 -12.06 -9.55
C VAL A 65 -10.09 -10.76 -10.18
N CYS A 66 -11.25 -10.24 -9.82
CA CYS A 66 -11.79 -9.02 -10.38
C CYS A 66 -12.33 -8.09 -9.28
N ILE A 67 -11.83 -6.87 -9.25
CA ILE A 67 -12.45 -5.76 -8.52
C ILE A 67 -13.49 -5.16 -9.45
N ASN A 68 -14.76 -5.28 -9.11
CA ASN A 68 -15.85 -4.75 -9.92
C ASN A 68 -16.06 -3.25 -9.69
N ALA A 69 -16.79 -2.60 -10.59
CA ALA A 69 -17.06 -1.16 -10.52
C ALA A 69 -17.89 -0.74 -9.29
N ASP A 70 -18.66 -1.67 -8.71
CA ASP A 70 -19.48 -1.50 -7.51
C ASP A 70 -18.74 -1.87 -6.21
N GLU A 71 -17.41 -1.99 -6.25
CA GLU A 71 -16.53 -2.46 -5.15
C GLU A 71 -16.82 -3.90 -4.72
N SER A 72 -17.61 -4.68 -5.46
CA SER A 72 -17.69 -6.13 -5.22
C SER A 72 -16.45 -6.84 -5.78
N ILE A 73 -16.11 -7.97 -5.19
CA ILE A 73 -15.00 -8.83 -5.64
C ILE A 73 -15.57 -10.08 -6.31
N THR A 74 -14.98 -10.48 -7.43
CA THR A 74 -15.25 -11.76 -8.07
C THR A 74 -13.96 -12.57 -8.11
N ILE A 75 -13.99 -13.81 -7.62
CA ILE A 75 -12.90 -14.78 -7.74
C ILE A 75 -13.45 -16.02 -8.41
N GLU A 76 -12.83 -16.45 -9.50
CA GLU A 76 -13.18 -17.63 -10.27
C GLU A 76 -11.95 -18.53 -10.41
N ASP A 77 -12.13 -19.82 -10.15
CA ASP A 77 -11.15 -20.86 -10.36
C ASP A 77 -11.69 -21.94 -11.31
N ASN A 78 -10.79 -22.70 -11.93
CA ASN A 78 -11.12 -23.87 -12.74
C ASN A 78 -10.84 -25.19 -11.98
N GLY A 79 -10.95 -25.20 -10.65
CA GLY A 79 -10.82 -26.36 -9.81
C GLY A 79 -11.98 -27.36 -9.95
N ARG A 80 -12.06 -28.35 -9.06
CA ARG A 80 -13.12 -29.41 -9.11
C ARG A 80 -14.54 -28.88 -8.90
N GLY A 81 -14.69 -27.67 -8.40
CA GLY A 81 -15.95 -27.11 -7.92
C GLY A 81 -16.36 -27.66 -6.55
N ILE A 82 -16.95 -26.81 -5.73
CA ILE A 82 -17.45 -27.18 -4.41
C ILE A 82 -18.52 -28.30 -4.56
N PRO A 83 -18.51 -29.34 -3.69
CA PRO A 83 -19.52 -30.39 -3.72
C PRO A 83 -20.94 -29.85 -3.60
N THR A 84 -21.85 -30.31 -4.47
CA THR A 84 -23.23 -29.85 -4.57
C THR A 84 -24.26 -30.82 -3.96
N GLY A 85 -23.83 -32.02 -3.59
CA GLY A 85 -24.66 -33.05 -2.97
C GLY A 85 -25.18 -32.66 -1.58
N ILE A 86 -26.26 -33.31 -1.14
CA ILE A 86 -26.88 -33.08 0.16
C ILE A 86 -25.99 -33.66 1.27
N HIS A 87 -25.63 -32.83 2.26
CA HIS A 87 -24.85 -33.25 3.42
C HIS A 87 -25.70 -34.14 4.35
N PRO A 88 -25.24 -35.38 4.69
CA PRO A 88 -26.07 -36.35 5.37
C PRO A 88 -26.63 -35.92 6.73
N LYS A 89 -25.88 -35.09 7.47
CA LYS A 89 -26.27 -34.63 8.82
C LYS A 89 -27.09 -33.36 8.79
N GLU A 90 -26.80 -32.44 7.84
CA GLU A 90 -27.39 -31.10 7.81
C GLU A 90 -28.64 -31.00 6.92
N GLY A 91 -28.85 -31.98 6.02
CA GLY A 91 -30.02 -31.99 5.13
C GLY A 91 -30.06 -30.87 4.09
N ARG A 92 -28.96 -30.09 3.97
CA ARG A 92 -28.73 -29.02 3.00
C ARG A 92 -27.58 -29.39 2.07
N SER A 93 -27.39 -28.65 0.98
CA SER A 93 -26.26 -28.90 0.10
C SER A 93 -24.92 -28.71 0.83
N ALA A 94 -23.89 -29.46 0.47
CA ALA A 94 -22.57 -29.30 1.04
C ALA A 94 -22.03 -27.88 0.83
N ALA A 95 -22.35 -27.27 -0.31
CA ALA A 95 -22.01 -25.87 -0.59
C ALA A 95 -22.63 -24.90 0.44
N GLU A 96 -23.92 -25.03 0.75
CA GLU A 96 -24.57 -24.21 1.77
C GLU A 96 -23.98 -24.43 3.16
N VAL A 97 -23.64 -25.67 3.51
CA VAL A 97 -23.01 -26.02 4.78
C VAL A 97 -21.66 -25.33 4.93
N ILE A 98 -20.81 -25.40 3.90
CA ILE A 98 -19.48 -24.76 3.92
C ILE A 98 -19.58 -23.23 4.04
N MET A 99 -20.59 -22.63 3.43
CA MET A 99 -20.78 -21.19 3.42
C MET A 99 -21.43 -20.62 4.70
N THR A 100 -22.17 -21.44 5.47
CA THR A 100 -22.98 -20.97 6.58
C THR A 100 -22.63 -21.53 7.95
N ILE A 101 -21.79 -22.58 8.00
CA ILE A 101 -21.40 -23.23 9.26
C ILE A 101 -19.90 -23.05 9.47
N LEU A 102 -19.52 -22.52 10.63
CA LEU A 102 -18.10 -22.43 11.04
C LEU A 102 -17.56 -23.85 11.29
N HIS A 103 -16.30 -24.06 10.98
CA HIS A 103 -15.61 -25.34 11.12
C HIS A 103 -16.23 -26.47 10.28
N ALA A 104 -16.80 -26.12 9.13
CA ALA A 104 -17.27 -27.05 8.12
C ALA A 104 -16.37 -27.02 6.88
N GLY A 105 -15.94 -28.17 6.37
CA GLY A 105 -15.15 -28.24 5.14
C GLY A 105 -14.47 -29.60 4.93
N GLY A 106 -14.14 -29.89 3.68
CA GLY A 106 -13.45 -31.15 3.30
C GLY A 106 -11.96 -31.21 3.66
N LYS A 107 -11.42 -30.12 4.20
CA LYS A 107 -10.00 -29.97 4.55
C LYS A 107 -9.64 -30.58 5.93
N PHE A 108 -10.63 -31.02 6.68
CA PHE A 108 -10.44 -31.82 7.91
C PHE A 108 -10.13 -33.30 7.61
N ASP A 109 -10.30 -33.74 6.35
CA ASP A 109 -9.95 -35.09 5.93
C ASP A 109 -8.71 -35.07 5.03
N ASN A 110 -7.61 -35.65 5.53
CA ASN A 110 -6.33 -35.75 4.82
C ASN A 110 -6.39 -36.54 3.50
N ASN A 111 -7.51 -37.18 3.18
CA ASN A 111 -7.69 -37.89 1.92
C ASN A 111 -7.99 -36.96 0.74
N SER A 112 -8.62 -35.84 1.00
CA SER A 112 -9.00 -34.87 -0.03
C SER A 112 -7.95 -33.80 -0.30
N TYR A 113 -7.21 -33.38 0.74
CA TYR A 113 -6.15 -32.39 0.67
C TYR A 113 -4.99 -32.82 1.60
N LYS A 114 -3.86 -33.20 1.05
CA LYS A 114 -2.64 -33.55 1.80
C LYS A 114 -1.99 -32.31 2.44
N VAL A 115 -2.09 -31.19 1.79
CA VAL A 115 -1.56 -29.89 2.22
C VAL A 115 -2.59 -28.84 1.82
N SER A 116 -2.96 -27.96 2.74
CA SER A 116 -3.84 -26.82 2.45
C SER A 116 -3.48 -25.62 3.30
N GLY A 117 -3.79 -24.41 2.81
CA GLY A 117 -3.71 -23.17 3.55
C GLY A 117 -4.92 -22.94 4.46
N GLY A 118 -6.09 -23.37 4.02
CA GLY A 118 -7.38 -23.19 4.71
C GLY A 118 -7.68 -24.27 5.75
N LEU A 119 -6.95 -24.28 6.87
CA LEU A 119 -6.99 -25.35 7.87
C LEU A 119 -8.18 -25.30 8.83
N HIS A 120 -8.75 -24.12 9.09
CA HIS A 120 -9.72 -23.95 10.16
C HIS A 120 -11.17 -24.16 9.72
N GLY A 121 -11.43 -24.29 8.40
CA GLY A 121 -12.80 -24.45 7.85
C GLY A 121 -13.73 -23.27 8.16
N VAL A 122 -13.15 -22.06 8.30
CA VAL A 122 -13.92 -20.86 8.65
C VAL A 122 -13.80 -19.73 7.61
N GLY A 123 -12.78 -19.73 6.76
CA GLY A 123 -12.46 -18.59 5.91
C GLY A 123 -13.64 -18.11 5.07
N VAL A 124 -14.19 -18.96 4.21
CA VAL A 124 -15.28 -18.56 3.32
C VAL A 124 -16.60 -18.27 4.04
N SER A 125 -16.89 -18.95 5.15
CA SER A 125 -18.07 -18.65 5.97
C SER A 125 -17.92 -17.32 6.71
N VAL A 126 -16.72 -16.92 7.08
CA VAL A 126 -16.40 -15.58 7.59
C VAL A 126 -16.60 -14.53 6.52
N VAL A 127 -16.12 -14.74 5.28
CA VAL A 127 -16.38 -13.83 4.15
C VAL A 127 -17.89 -13.67 3.93
N ASN A 128 -18.65 -14.77 3.93
CA ASN A 128 -20.10 -14.73 3.79
C ASN A 128 -20.76 -13.92 4.93
N ALA A 129 -20.36 -14.14 6.17
CA ALA A 129 -20.90 -13.43 7.33
C ALA A 129 -20.66 -11.91 7.30
N LEU A 130 -19.54 -11.47 6.75
CA LEU A 130 -19.10 -10.07 6.70
C LEU A 130 -19.43 -9.38 5.36
N SER A 131 -20.20 -10.04 4.51
CA SER A 131 -20.65 -9.49 3.23
C SER A 131 -22.14 -9.09 3.30
N ASP A 132 -22.52 -7.98 2.66
CA ASP A 132 -23.92 -7.62 2.49
C ASP A 132 -24.63 -8.62 1.60
N TRP A 133 -23.94 -9.10 0.57
CA TRP A 133 -24.37 -10.24 -0.23
C TRP A 133 -23.16 -11.03 -0.75
N LEU A 134 -23.40 -12.32 -0.97
CA LEU A 134 -22.45 -13.23 -1.61
C LEU A 134 -23.20 -14.13 -2.58
N LYS A 135 -22.64 -14.28 -3.79
CA LYS A 135 -23.14 -15.15 -4.86
C LYS A 135 -22.11 -16.23 -5.14
N LEU A 136 -22.58 -17.47 -5.12
CA LEU A 136 -21.75 -18.64 -5.37
C LEU A 136 -22.28 -19.36 -6.61
N THR A 137 -21.41 -19.50 -7.63
CA THR A 137 -21.67 -20.29 -8.82
C THR A 137 -20.70 -21.46 -8.85
N ILE A 138 -21.20 -22.66 -9.11
CA ILE A 138 -20.39 -23.89 -9.14
C ILE A 138 -20.67 -24.61 -10.46
N TRP A 139 -19.63 -24.90 -11.21
CA TRP A 139 -19.68 -25.75 -12.40
C TRP A 139 -19.16 -27.14 -12.03
N ARG A 140 -20.03 -28.11 -12.05
CA ARG A 140 -19.72 -29.49 -11.70
C ARG A 140 -20.67 -30.47 -12.40
N GLU A 141 -20.11 -31.56 -12.89
CA GLU A 141 -20.87 -32.67 -13.51
C GLU A 141 -21.79 -32.19 -14.66
N GLY A 142 -21.28 -31.23 -15.49
CA GLY A 142 -22.01 -30.69 -16.64
C GLY A 142 -23.16 -29.74 -16.28
N LYS A 143 -23.27 -29.34 -15.02
CA LYS A 143 -24.32 -28.44 -14.53
C LYS A 143 -23.76 -27.18 -13.90
N GLU A 144 -24.48 -26.07 -14.10
CA GLU A 144 -24.23 -24.81 -13.40
C GLU A 144 -25.19 -24.69 -12.23
N HIS A 145 -24.61 -24.60 -11.02
CA HIS A 145 -25.35 -24.44 -9.77
C HIS A 145 -25.15 -23.04 -9.25
N PHE A 146 -26.19 -22.48 -8.62
CA PHE A 146 -26.17 -21.14 -8.06
C PHE A 146 -26.87 -21.07 -6.72
N VAL A 147 -26.28 -20.30 -5.80
CA VAL A 147 -26.88 -19.92 -4.52
C VAL A 147 -26.45 -18.50 -4.15
N GLU A 148 -27.38 -17.74 -3.56
CA GLU A 148 -27.13 -16.39 -3.06
C GLU A 148 -27.30 -16.35 -1.55
N PHE A 149 -26.44 -15.58 -0.90
CA PHE A 149 -26.49 -15.32 0.54
C PHE A 149 -26.59 -13.82 0.78
N LYS A 150 -27.32 -13.44 1.83
CA LYS A 150 -27.37 -12.07 2.34
C LYS A 150 -27.00 -12.06 3.81
N ARG A 151 -25.96 -11.32 4.14
CA ARG A 151 -25.42 -11.24 5.51
C ARG A 151 -25.20 -12.61 6.16
N GLY A 152 -24.69 -13.57 5.39
CA GLY A 152 -24.44 -14.93 5.85
C GLY A 152 -25.61 -15.90 5.79
N GLU A 153 -26.83 -15.45 5.48
CA GLU A 153 -28.03 -16.29 5.41
C GLU A 153 -28.34 -16.67 3.96
N THR A 154 -28.72 -17.93 3.75
CA THR A 154 -29.11 -18.44 2.43
C THR A 154 -30.43 -17.81 2.01
N VAL A 155 -30.46 -17.14 0.83
CA VAL A 155 -31.69 -16.53 0.29
C VAL A 155 -32.63 -17.62 -0.25
N GLU A 156 -32.09 -18.52 -1.08
CA GLU A 156 -32.77 -19.69 -1.62
C GLU A 156 -31.79 -20.87 -1.63
N PRO A 157 -32.24 -22.12 -1.47
CA PRO A 157 -31.38 -23.29 -1.55
C PRO A 157 -30.61 -23.35 -2.87
N LEU A 158 -29.46 -24.05 -2.86
CA LEU A 158 -28.66 -24.29 -4.07
C LEU A 158 -29.54 -24.89 -5.17
N LYS A 159 -29.53 -24.28 -6.34
CA LYS A 159 -30.32 -24.72 -7.49
C LYS A 159 -29.47 -24.84 -8.75
N VAL A 160 -29.84 -25.75 -9.64
CA VAL A 160 -29.30 -25.83 -10.99
C VAL A 160 -29.93 -24.71 -11.81
N VAL A 161 -29.10 -23.83 -12.39
CA VAL A 161 -29.56 -22.68 -13.20
C VAL A 161 -29.29 -22.87 -14.69
N GLY A 162 -28.44 -23.84 -15.06
CA GLY A 162 -28.09 -24.13 -16.43
C GLY A 162 -27.32 -25.43 -16.59
N GLU A 163 -27.12 -25.81 -17.86
CA GLU A 163 -26.18 -26.87 -18.26
C GLU A 163 -24.89 -26.19 -18.75
N CYS A 164 -23.75 -26.80 -18.51
CA CYS A 164 -22.45 -26.37 -19.02
C CYS A 164 -21.74 -27.51 -19.73
N SER A 165 -20.65 -27.20 -20.45
CA SER A 165 -19.80 -28.23 -21.01
C SER A 165 -19.37 -29.23 -19.95
N PRO A 166 -19.34 -30.54 -20.21
CA PRO A 166 -18.82 -31.52 -19.26
C PRO A 166 -17.40 -31.26 -18.79
N ASP A 167 -16.60 -30.57 -19.60
CA ASP A 167 -15.22 -30.18 -19.28
C ASP A 167 -15.14 -28.88 -18.45
N LYS A 168 -16.25 -28.13 -18.33
CA LYS A 168 -16.28 -26.92 -17.51
C LYS A 168 -16.51 -27.29 -16.05
N HIS A 169 -15.54 -27.01 -15.23
CA HIS A 169 -15.60 -27.20 -13.79
C HIS A 169 -14.97 -25.99 -13.09
N GLY A 170 -15.28 -25.80 -11.83
CA GLY A 170 -14.74 -24.69 -11.02
C GLY A 170 -15.74 -24.05 -10.09
N THR A 171 -15.28 -23.01 -9.43
CA THR A 171 -16.08 -22.22 -8.50
C THR A 171 -15.91 -20.72 -8.78
N ARG A 172 -17.02 -19.98 -8.74
CA ARG A 172 -17.00 -18.51 -8.73
C ARG A 172 -17.65 -18.01 -7.45
N VAL A 173 -16.90 -17.22 -6.70
CA VAL A 173 -17.38 -16.51 -5.53
C VAL A 173 -17.39 -15.02 -5.85
N GLN A 174 -18.55 -14.38 -5.73
CA GLN A 174 -18.69 -12.94 -5.85
C GLN A 174 -19.30 -12.39 -4.58
N PHE A 175 -18.71 -11.37 -3.99
CA PHE A 175 -19.22 -10.80 -2.75
C PHE A 175 -19.00 -9.28 -2.67
N LEU A 176 -19.88 -8.63 -1.93
CA LEU A 176 -19.75 -7.23 -1.54
C LEU A 176 -19.57 -7.16 -0.03
N ALA A 177 -18.42 -6.68 0.42
CA ALA A 177 -18.12 -6.51 1.84
C ALA A 177 -19.07 -5.49 2.48
N SER A 178 -19.43 -5.71 3.75
CA SER A 178 -20.39 -4.85 4.45
C SER A 178 -19.74 -3.57 4.95
N GLU A 179 -20.29 -2.41 4.56
CA GLU A 179 -19.88 -1.10 5.08
C GLU A 179 -20.11 -0.97 6.59
N ASP A 180 -21.11 -1.67 7.14
CA ASP A 180 -21.35 -1.70 8.59
C ASP A 180 -20.15 -2.28 9.37
N THR A 181 -19.37 -3.16 8.72
CA THR A 181 -18.20 -3.81 9.33
C THR A 181 -16.91 -3.03 9.06
N PHE A 182 -16.69 -2.59 7.82
CA PHE A 182 -15.42 -2.03 7.36
C PHE A 182 -15.42 -0.50 7.25
N GLY A 183 -16.56 0.15 7.40
CA GLY A 183 -16.71 1.60 7.24
C GLY A 183 -16.56 2.04 5.79
N LEU A 184 -15.35 1.99 5.25
CA LEU A 184 -15.07 2.29 3.85
C LEU A 184 -14.66 1.00 3.13
N VAL A 185 -15.46 0.57 2.16
CA VAL A 185 -15.15 -0.57 1.28
C VAL A 185 -14.44 -0.05 0.05
N GLN A 186 -13.10 -0.08 0.07
CA GLN A 186 -12.27 0.31 -1.05
C GLN A 186 -11.06 -0.61 -1.16
N TYR A 187 -11.04 -1.43 -2.21
CA TYR A 187 -9.92 -2.34 -2.47
C TYR A 187 -8.78 -1.62 -3.18
N LYS A 188 -7.53 -1.93 -2.75
CA LYS A 188 -6.31 -1.44 -3.40
C LYS A 188 -5.79 -2.52 -4.35
N PHE A 189 -5.69 -2.18 -5.63
CA PHE A 189 -5.17 -3.08 -6.66
C PHE A 189 -3.78 -3.62 -6.28
N GLU A 190 -2.87 -2.73 -5.85
CA GLU A 190 -1.48 -3.09 -5.52
C GLU A 190 -1.38 -4.09 -4.36
N THR A 191 -2.27 -4.00 -3.38
CA THR A 191 -2.31 -4.95 -2.25
C THR A 191 -2.69 -6.35 -2.73
N LEU A 192 -3.67 -6.46 -3.63
CA LEU A 192 -4.06 -7.73 -4.23
C LEU A 192 -2.98 -8.25 -5.18
N ALA A 193 -2.44 -7.38 -6.05
CA ALA A 193 -1.38 -7.71 -7.01
C ALA A 193 -0.15 -8.31 -6.31
N LYS A 194 0.27 -7.73 -5.19
CA LYS A 194 1.36 -8.27 -4.37
C LYS A 194 1.11 -9.71 -3.95
N ARG A 195 -0.03 -9.97 -3.30
CA ARG A 195 -0.37 -11.31 -2.80
C ARG A 195 -0.48 -12.32 -3.94
N ILE A 196 -1.09 -11.92 -5.05
CA ILE A 196 -1.24 -12.75 -6.25
C ILE A 196 0.14 -13.09 -6.84
N ARG A 197 1.06 -12.15 -6.89
CA ARG A 197 2.43 -12.36 -7.38
C ARG A 197 3.19 -13.34 -6.51
N GLU A 198 3.11 -13.22 -5.18
CA GLU A 198 3.68 -14.20 -4.24
C GLU A 198 3.15 -15.61 -4.52
N LEU A 199 1.83 -15.75 -4.68
CA LEU A 199 1.19 -17.03 -4.95
C LEU A 199 1.57 -17.61 -6.30
N SER A 200 1.76 -16.77 -7.33
CA SER A 200 2.21 -17.19 -8.64
C SER A 200 3.63 -17.78 -8.63
N PHE A 201 4.56 -17.16 -7.88
CA PHE A 201 5.90 -17.72 -7.67
C PHE A 201 5.89 -19.03 -6.88
N LEU A 202 5.05 -19.11 -5.83
CA LEU A 202 4.99 -20.30 -4.98
C LEU A 202 4.28 -21.49 -5.63
N ASN A 203 3.47 -21.23 -6.67
CA ASN A 203 2.69 -22.25 -7.38
C ASN A 203 2.99 -22.20 -8.87
N ASN A 204 4.19 -22.63 -9.22
CA ASN A 204 4.64 -22.64 -10.62
C ASN A 204 3.66 -23.42 -11.51
N GLY A 205 3.22 -22.78 -12.62
CA GLY A 205 2.26 -23.32 -13.56
C GLY A 205 0.81 -22.87 -13.34
N VAL A 206 0.51 -22.12 -12.26
CA VAL A 206 -0.79 -21.51 -12.05
C VAL A 206 -0.79 -20.09 -12.63
N LYS A 207 -1.74 -19.82 -13.52
CA LYS A 207 -1.99 -18.50 -14.08
C LYS A 207 -3.04 -17.78 -13.22
N ILE A 208 -2.73 -16.57 -12.76
CA ILE A 208 -3.66 -15.75 -12.01
C ILE A 208 -3.81 -14.40 -12.71
N GLU A 209 -5.02 -14.01 -13.04
CA GLU A 209 -5.32 -12.73 -13.67
C GLU A 209 -6.05 -11.81 -12.67
N LEU A 210 -5.59 -10.57 -12.56
CA LEU A 210 -6.23 -9.55 -11.74
C LEU A 210 -6.76 -8.42 -12.62
N PHE A 211 -8.06 -8.17 -12.51
CA PHE A 211 -8.76 -7.10 -13.21
C PHE A 211 -9.27 -6.06 -12.20
N ASP A 212 -9.11 -4.80 -12.54
CA ASP A 212 -9.79 -3.69 -11.87
C ASP A 212 -10.72 -2.99 -12.87
N LYS A 213 -12.02 -3.22 -12.71
CA LYS A 213 -13.02 -2.62 -13.62
C LYS A 213 -13.33 -1.16 -13.29
N ARG A 214 -12.80 -0.63 -12.20
CA ARG A 214 -13.00 0.77 -11.82
C ARG A 214 -12.17 1.71 -12.69
N ASP A 215 -10.95 1.26 -13.08
CA ASP A 215 -10.01 2.04 -13.90
C ASP A 215 -9.50 1.27 -15.14
N GLY A 216 -9.97 0.03 -15.35
CA GLY A 216 -9.59 -0.82 -16.49
C GLY A 216 -8.21 -1.44 -16.35
N LYS A 217 -7.59 -1.39 -15.18
CA LYS A 217 -6.27 -1.99 -14.95
C LYS A 217 -6.35 -3.50 -15.00
N HIS A 218 -5.39 -4.13 -15.68
CA HIS A 218 -5.29 -5.59 -15.80
C HIS A 218 -3.83 -6.01 -15.69
N GLU A 219 -3.57 -7.05 -14.91
CA GLU A 219 -2.26 -7.67 -14.80
C GLU A 219 -2.40 -9.19 -14.79
N ASN A 220 -1.50 -9.86 -15.54
CA ASN A 220 -1.45 -11.31 -15.62
C ASN A 220 -0.21 -11.80 -14.88
N PHE A 221 -0.42 -12.64 -13.89
CA PHE A 221 0.62 -13.25 -13.06
C PHE A 221 0.78 -14.73 -13.48
N ALA A 222 1.72 -14.98 -14.34
CA ALA A 222 2.16 -16.31 -14.73
C ALA A 222 3.68 -16.39 -14.55
N GLU A 223 4.11 -16.15 -13.31
CA GLU A 223 5.52 -16.05 -12.96
C GLU A 223 6.22 -17.39 -13.16
N SER A 224 7.37 -17.35 -13.82
CA SER A 224 8.19 -18.51 -14.06
C SER A 224 9.37 -18.59 -13.10
N GLY A 225 9.89 -19.80 -12.89
CA GLY A 225 11.10 -20.02 -12.08
C GLY A 225 10.85 -20.28 -10.60
N GLY A 226 9.62 -20.35 -10.16
CA GLY A 226 9.26 -20.74 -8.78
C GLY A 226 9.93 -19.85 -7.72
N VAL A 227 10.40 -20.43 -6.61
CA VAL A 227 11.07 -19.68 -5.54
C VAL A 227 12.39 -19.03 -5.97
N VAL A 228 13.06 -19.55 -7.01
CA VAL A 228 14.25 -18.92 -7.62
C VAL A 228 13.88 -17.63 -8.32
N GLY A 229 12.81 -17.66 -9.14
CA GLY A 229 12.23 -16.48 -9.77
C GLY A 229 11.81 -15.44 -8.71
N PHE A 230 11.27 -15.89 -7.60
CA PHE A 230 10.89 -15.02 -6.49
C PHE A 230 12.10 -14.35 -5.82
N VAL A 231 13.21 -15.09 -5.59
CA VAL A 231 14.47 -14.49 -5.09
C VAL A 231 14.97 -13.43 -6.06
N ASN A 232 14.96 -13.68 -7.37
CA ASN A 232 15.36 -12.73 -8.38
C ASN A 232 14.46 -11.49 -8.37
N TYR A 233 13.14 -11.66 -8.23
CA TYR A 233 12.19 -10.56 -8.10
C TYR A 233 12.47 -9.70 -6.85
N ILE A 234 12.68 -10.33 -5.67
CA ILE A 234 12.99 -9.61 -4.43
C ILE A 234 14.36 -8.92 -4.49
N THR A 235 15.32 -9.53 -5.19
CA THR A 235 16.66 -8.91 -5.38
C THR A 235 16.52 -7.61 -6.18
N GLY A 236 15.63 -7.57 -7.18
CA GLY A 236 15.24 -6.35 -7.90
C GLY A 236 16.45 -5.56 -8.40
N SER A 237 16.59 -4.32 -7.92
CA SER A 237 17.68 -3.40 -8.29
C SER A 237 18.98 -3.62 -7.52
N LYS A 238 19.05 -4.56 -6.57
CA LYS A 238 20.29 -4.91 -5.84
C LYS A 238 21.20 -5.74 -6.75
N LYS A 239 22.50 -5.56 -6.61
CA LYS A 239 23.47 -6.31 -7.40
C LYS A 239 23.81 -7.66 -6.76
N PRO A 240 23.49 -8.80 -7.40
CA PRO A 240 23.91 -10.12 -6.92
C PRO A 240 25.44 -10.20 -6.86
N LEU A 241 25.98 -10.80 -5.81
CA LEU A 241 27.42 -11.02 -5.65
C LEU A 241 27.92 -12.25 -6.41
N HIS A 242 27.02 -13.18 -6.71
CA HIS A 242 27.30 -14.42 -7.44
C HIS A 242 26.13 -14.76 -8.38
N GLU A 243 26.43 -15.45 -9.48
CA GLU A 243 25.43 -15.71 -10.53
C GLU A 243 24.42 -16.79 -10.13
N LYS A 244 24.90 -17.88 -9.54
CA LYS A 244 24.06 -19.04 -9.24
C LYS A 244 23.25 -18.83 -7.98
N VAL A 245 21.92 -18.77 -8.10
CA VAL A 245 21.02 -18.82 -6.95
C VAL A 245 21.10 -20.20 -6.30
N PHE A 246 21.33 -20.26 -5.00
CA PHE A 246 21.18 -21.49 -4.24
C PHE A 246 19.72 -21.91 -4.30
N TYR A 247 19.45 -23.18 -4.60
CA TYR A 247 18.12 -23.76 -4.63
C TYR A 247 18.14 -25.18 -4.09
N THR A 248 17.16 -25.49 -3.29
CA THR A 248 16.91 -26.89 -2.84
C THR A 248 15.43 -27.14 -2.64
N ILE A 249 15.03 -28.36 -2.88
CA ILE A 249 13.74 -28.93 -2.50
C ILE A 249 13.96 -30.32 -1.91
N GLY A 250 13.33 -30.60 -0.79
CA GLY A 250 13.43 -31.89 -0.13
C GLY A 250 12.12 -32.25 0.56
N GLU A 251 11.83 -33.54 0.63
CA GLU A 251 10.65 -34.08 1.31
C GLU A 251 11.09 -35.08 2.36
N LYS A 252 10.53 -34.98 3.55
CA LYS A 252 10.74 -35.92 4.67
C LYS A 252 9.51 -35.92 5.57
N ASP A 253 9.11 -37.13 5.98
CA ASP A 253 7.96 -37.35 6.88
C ASP A 253 6.65 -36.71 6.42
N GLY A 254 6.44 -36.65 5.10
CA GLY A 254 5.28 -35.98 4.49
C GLY A 254 5.32 -34.45 4.51
N MET A 255 6.44 -33.86 4.91
CA MET A 255 6.68 -32.41 4.90
C MET A 255 7.66 -32.06 3.79
N THR A 256 7.36 -31.00 3.03
CA THR A 256 8.22 -30.48 1.96
C THR A 256 8.89 -29.18 2.40
N VAL A 257 10.17 -29.06 2.11
CA VAL A 257 10.95 -27.84 2.31
C VAL A 257 11.53 -27.40 0.97
N GLU A 258 11.21 -26.20 0.54
CA GLU A 258 11.75 -25.58 -0.66
C GLU A 258 12.38 -24.25 -0.28
N CYS A 259 13.61 -24.02 -0.72
CA CYS A 259 14.36 -22.82 -0.38
C CYS A 259 15.24 -22.36 -1.52
N ALA A 260 15.21 -21.06 -1.76
CA ALA A 260 16.15 -20.37 -2.64
C ALA A 260 16.78 -19.20 -1.89
N MET A 261 18.08 -18.94 -2.14
CA MET A 261 18.80 -17.82 -1.54
C MET A 261 19.96 -17.32 -2.41
N GLN A 262 20.23 -16.03 -2.30
CA GLN A 262 21.34 -15.38 -2.99
C GLN A 262 21.85 -14.19 -2.16
N TRP A 263 23.17 -13.96 -2.16
CA TRP A 263 23.77 -12.79 -1.53
C TRP A 263 23.93 -11.66 -2.54
N ASN A 264 23.68 -10.45 -2.11
CA ASN A 264 23.81 -9.22 -2.87
C ASN A 264 24.70 -8.20 -2.14
N ASP A 265 24.93 -7.05 -2.77
CA ASP A 265 25.80 -6.00 -2.27
C ASP A 265 25.21 -5.16 -1.12
N SER A 266 23.94 -5.34 -0.79
CA SER A 266 23.27 -4.64 0.31
C SER A 266 23.76 -5.09 1.69
N TYR A 267 23.37 -4.36 2.73
CA TYR A 267 23.67 -4.69 4.12
C TYR A 267 22.50 -5.32 4.87
N GLN A 268 21.35 -5.46 4.20
CA GLN A 268 20.12 -5.94 4.82
C GLN A 268 19.86 -7.41 4.51
N GLU A 269 19.28 -8.10 5.49
CA GLU A 269 18.70 -9.43 5.33
C GLU A 269 17.25 -9.30 4.85
N SER A 270 16.89 -9.99 3.77
CA SER A 270 15.52 -10.10 3.27
C SER A 270 15.12 -11.57 3.18
N VAL A 271 14.38 -12.06 4.16
CA VAL A 271 13.92 -13.45 4.23
C VAL A 271 12.40 -13.48 4.22
N GLN A 272 11.83 -14.12 3.21
CA GLN A 272 10.39 -14.37 3.11
C GLN A 272 10.10 -15.82 3.47
N CYS A 273 9.22 -16.02 4.44
CA CYS A 273 8.86 -17.37 4.91
C CYS A 273 7.39 -17.66 4.61
N PHE A 274 7.13 -18.86 4.11
CA PHE A 274 5.79 -19.32 3.77
C PHE A 274 5.54 -20.72 4.33
N THR A 275 4.33 -20.96 4.82
CA THR A 275 3.83 -22.27 5.23
C THR A 275 2.53 -22.54 4.50
N ASN A 276 2.47 -23.59 3.65
CA ASN A 276 1.32 -23.89 2.82
C ASN A 276 0.85 -22.66 2.01
N ASN A 277 1.82 -21.95 1.41
CA ASN A 277 1.66 -20.69 0.68
C ASN A 277 1.25 -19.46 1.51
N ILE A 278 1.02 -19.58 2.81
CA ILE A 278 0.68 -18.46 3.69
C ILE A 278 1.95 -17.78 4.18
N PRO A 279 2.08 -16.43 4.07
CA PRO A 279 3.26 -15.72 4.56
C PRO A 279 3.29 -15.64 6.08
N GLN A 280 4.46 -15.87 6.68
CA GLN A 280 4.71 -15.63 8.10
C GLN A 280 5.57 -14.38 8.29
N ARG A 281 4.94 -13.26 8.59
CA ARG A 281 5.62 -11.98 8.82
C ARG A 281 6.56 -12.03 10.03
N ASP A 282 6.14 -12.72 11.07
CA ASP A 282 6.90 -12.92 12.32
C ASP A 282 7.80 -14.16 12.28
N GLY A 283 7.94 -14.79 11.11
CA GLY A 283 8.72 -16.01 10.93
C GLY A 283 8.17 -17.20 11.69
N GLY A 284 9.02 -17.88 12.48
CA GLY A 284 8.62 -19.04 13.27
C GLY A 284 9.72 -20.11 13.35
N THR A 285 9.30 -21.33 13.66
CA THR A 285 10.20 -22.49 13.86
C THR A 285 11.02 -22.81 12.61
N HIS A 286 10.45 -22.67 11.42
CA HIS A 286 11.14 -22.87 10.14
C HIS A 286 12.24 -21.83 9.88
N LEU A 287 11.99 -20.53 10.18
CA LEU A 287 13.00 -19.47 10.07
C LEU A 287 14.14 -19.69 11.07
N THR A 288 13.82 -20.06 12.30
CA THR A 288 14.83 -20.39 13.31
C THR A 288 15.71 -21.55 12.86
N ALA A 289 15.11 -22.60 12.29
CA ALA A 289 15.84 -23.74 11.76
C ALA A 289 16.70 -23.39 10.55
N LEU A 290 16.21 -22.56 9.60
CA LEU A 290 16.99 -22.02 8.49
C LEU A 290 18.24 -21.30 8.99
N ARG A 291 18.07 -20.35 9.91
CA ARG A 291 19.20 -19.58 10.47
C ARG A 291 20.22 -20.47 11.18
N ALA A 292 19.76 -21.47 11.92
CA ALA A 292 20.63 -22.43 12.60
C ALA A 292 21.40 -23.31 11.59
N ALA A 293 20.73 -23.84 10.56
CA ALA A 293 21.33 -24.63 9.50
C ALA A 293 22.42 -23.84 8.75
N MET A 294 22.08 -22.63 8.30
CA MET A 294 23.02 -21.73 7.62
C MET A 294 24.25 -21.45 8.47
N THR A 295 24.04 -21.01 9.73
CA THR A 295 25.14 -20.63 10.62
C THR A 295 26.08 -21.79 10.84
N ARG A 296 25.55 -22.99 11.09
CA ARG A 296 26.35 -24.17 11.33
C ARG A 296 27.12 -24.59 10.07
N THR A 297 26.45 -24.70 8.93
CA THR A 297 27.06 -25.21 7.69
C THR A 297 28.12 -24.24 7.14
N ILE A 298 27.83 -22.94 7.16
CA ILE A 298 28.78 -21.93 6.70
C ILE A 298 30.00 -21.86 7.65
N ASN A 299 29.81 -21.95 8.98
CA ASN A 299 30.93 -22.02 9.91
C ASN A 299 31.82 -23.24 9.66
N GLN A 300 31.23 -24.42 9.46
CA GLN A 300 31.98 -25.64 9.12
C GLN A 300 32.82 -25.43 7.85
N TYR A 301 32.26 -24.83 6.83
CA TYR A 301 32.97 -24.53 5.58
C TYR A 301 34.10 -23.51 5.80
N ILE A 302 33.85 -22.45 6.57
CA ILE A 302 34.84 -21.41 6.90
C ILE A 302 35.99 -22.00 7.69
N GLU A 303 35.73 -22.89 8.66
CA GLU A 303 36.75 -23.57 9.47
C GLU A 303 37.56 -24.54 8.64
N ALA A 304 36.91 -25.42 7.84
CA ALA A 304 37.57 -26.41 6.99
C ALA A 304 38.55 -25.76 5.98
N ASN A 305 38.20 -24.57 5.48
CA ASN A 305 39.01 -23.81 4.53
C ASN A 305 39.96 -22.79 5.18
N GLU A 306 40.03 -22.77 6.52
CA GLU A 306 40.87 -21.86 7.33
C GLU A 306 40.60 -20.37 7.05
N ILE A 307 39.42 -19.99 6.58
CA ILE A 307 39.10 -18.62 6.13
C ILE A 307 39.13 -17.65 7.32
N ALA A 308 38.45 -18.01 8.43
CA ALA A 308 38.42 -17.19 9.63
C ALA A 308 39.80 -17.04 10.28
N LYS A 309 40.61 -18.10 10.27
CA LYS A 309 41.99 -18.09 10.79
C LYS A 309 42.89 -17.16 9.97
N LYS A 310 42.80 -17.20 8.66
CA LYS A 310 43.52 -16.29 7.75
C LYS A 310 43.06 -14.83 7.90
N ALA A 311 41.75 -14.63 8.14
CA ALA A 311 41.16 -13.31 8.33
C ALA A 311 41.39 -12.74 9.75
N LYS A 312 41.72 -13.58 10.74
CA LYS A 312 41.87 -13.28 12.17
C LYS A 312 40.62 -12.63 12.76
N ILE A 313 39.46 -13.21 12.47
CA ILE A 313 38.18 -12.69 12.89
C ILE A 313 37.18 -13.81 13.16
N ASP A 314 36.32 -13.61 14.17
CA ASP A 314 35.26 -14.53 14.48
C ASP A 314 33.97 -14.09 13.76
N THR A 315 33.31 -15.03 13.07
CA THR A 315 32.06 -14.81 12.37
C THR A 315 30.85 -15.18 13.23
N SER A 316 29.75 -14.43 13.08
CA SER A 316 28.47 -14.67 13.73
C SER A 316 27.40 -15.00 12.69
N GLY A 317 26.25 -15.53 13.16
CA GLY A 317 25.12 -15.79 12.27
C GLY A 317 24.60 -14.54 11.56
N ASP A 318 24.69 -13.37 12.19
CA ASP A 318 24.26 -12.09 11.59
C ASP A 318 25.16 -11.67 10.45
N ASP A 319 26.46 -11.89 10.57
CA ASP A 319 27.43 -11.61 9.49
C ASP A 319 27.14 -12.45 8.24
N MET A 320 26.61 -13.69 8.43
CA MET A 320 26.28 -14.62 7.35
C MET A 320 25.02 -14.21 6.58
N ARG A 321 24.17 -13.40 7.21
CA ARG A 321 22.90 -12.95 6.65
C ARG A 321 22.95 -11.52 6.10
N GLU A 322 24.08 -10.84 6.23
CA GLU A 322 24.26 -9.51 5.62
C GLU A 322 24.19 -9.63 4.09
N GLY A 323 23.26 -8.90 3.47
CA GLY A 323 23.02 -8.95 2.03
C GLY A 323 22.32 -10.21 1.53
N LEU A 324 21.75 -11.02 2.41
CA LEU A 324 21.00 -12.23 2.04
C LEU A 324 19.59 -11.92 1.56
N THR A 325 19.22 -12.37 0.36
CA THR A 325 17.83 -12.53 -0.07
C THR A 325 17.49 -14.02 -0.05
N CYS A 326 16.40 -14.39 0.63
CA CYS A 326 15.98 -15.78 0.79
C CYS A 326 14.45 -15.92 0.76
N VAL A 327 13.98 -16.95 0.07
CA VAL A 327 12.60 -17.42 0.15
C VAL A 327 12.61 -18.85 0.68
N LEU A 328 11.89 -19.07 1.78
CA LEU A 328 11.68 -20.38 2.40
C LEU A 328 10.20 -20.72 2.35
N SER A 329 9.85 -21.76 1.60
CA SER A 329 8.50 -22.32 1.53
C SER A 329 8.47 -23.70 2.15
N VAL A 330 7.63 -23.89 3.14
CA VAL A 330 7.43 -25.23 3.76
C VAL A 330 5.98 -25.67 3.58
N LYS A 331 5.78 -26.95 3.34
CA LYS A 331 4.46 -27.57 3.22
C LYS A 331 4.31 -28.64 4.31
N LEU A 332 3.29 -28.48 5.14
CA LEU A 332 2.97 -29.38 6.25
C LEU A 332 1.50 -29.80 6.18
N PRO A 333 1.17 -31.05 6.60
CA PRO A 333 -0.22 -31.50 6.65
C PRO A 333 -1.07 -30.76 7.69
N ASP A 334 -0.51 -30.43 8.86
CA ASP A 334 -1.23 -29.80 9.97
C ASP A 334 -0.35 -28.72 10.67
N PRO A 335 -0.14 -27.56 10.03
CA PRO A 335 0.66 -26.50 10.63
C PRO A 335 -0.08 -25.80 11.78
N LYS A 336 0.66 -25.44 12.82
CA LYS A 336 0.19 -24.71 13.99
C LYS A 336 0.75 -23.30 13.98
N PHE A 337 -0.14 -22.32 14.20
CA PHE A 337 0.21 -20.90 14.21
C PHE A 337 -0.08 -20.26 15.56
N SER A 338 0.57 -19.14 15.85
CA SER A 338 0.39 -18.38 17.11
C SER A 338 -0.95 -17.66 17.19
N SER A 339 -1.57 -17.34 16.03
CA SER A 339 -2.81 -16.56 15.91
C SER A 339 -3.63 -16.99 14.69
N GLN A 340 -4.86 -16.53 14.61
CA GLN A 340 -5.73 -16.75 13.44
C GLN A 340 -5.19 -16.10 12.17
N THR A 341 -4.46 -14.99 12.27
CA THR A 341 -3.80 -14.32 11.14
C THR A 341 -2.61 -15.08 10.58
N LYS A 342 -2.18 -16.16 11.25
CA LYS A 342 -1.13 -17.09 10.82
C LYS A 342 0.26 -16.43 10.64
N ASP A 343 0.52 -15.32 11.31
CA ASP A 343 1.75 -14.54 11.14
C ASP A 343 3.02 -15.25 11.62
N LYS A 344 2.90 -16.24 12.53
CA LYS A 344 4.02 -16.98 13.08
C LYS A 344 3.76 -18.49 13.14
N LEU A 345 4.64 -19.29 12.54
CA LEU A 345 4.60 -20.73 12.62
C LEU A 345 5.19 -21.22 13.97
N VAL A 346 4.44 -22.09 14.68
CA VAL A 346 4.88 -22.67 15.96
C VAL A 346 5.05 -24.19 15.91
N SER A 347 4.78 -24.84 14.77
CA SER A 347 5.02 -26.26 14.53
C SER A 347 6.49 -26.62 14.74
N SER A 348 6.83 -27.34 15.79
CA SER A 348 8.21 -27.73 16.09
C SER A 348 8.76 -28.84 15.20
N GLU A 349 7.87 -29.67 14.66
CA GLU A 349 8.17 -30.83 13.81
C GLU A 349 8.87 -30.48 12.50
N ILE A 350 8.66 -29.26 11.98
CA ILE A 350 9.31 -28.81 10.73
C ILE A 350 10.80 -28.48 10.91
N ALA A 351 11.22 -28.11 12.13
CA ALA A 351 12.57 -27.62 12.36
C ALA A 351 13.67 -28.65 12.05
N PRO A 352 13.55 -29.94 12.45
CA PRO A 352 14.51 -30.97 12.05
C PRO A 352 14.60 -31.16 10.53
N VAL A 353 13.46 -31.13 9.83
CA VAL A 353 13.39 -31.33 8.37
C VAL A 353 14.07 -30.19 7.64
N VAL A 354 13.73 -28.93 7.98
CA VAL A 354 14.39 -27.73 7.43
C VAL A 354 15.90 -27.80 7.68
N ASN A 355 16.30 -28.16 8.89
CA ASN A 355 17.71 -28.22 9.27
C ASN A 355 18.48 -29.27 8.45
N GLU A 356 17.93 -30.46 8.24
CA GLU A 356 18.57 -31.54 7.49
C GLU A 356 18.66 -31.20 6.01
N VAL A 357 17.53 -30.83 5.37
CA VAL A 357 17.47 -30.51 3.95
C VAL A 357 18.42 -29.35 3.61
N LEU A 358 18.38 -28.28 4.39
CA LEU A 358 19.20 -27.10 4.11
C LEU A 358 20.68 -27.32 4.42
N SER A 359 21.03 -28.01 5.51
CA SER A 359 22.44 -28.23 5.84
C SER A 359 23.15 -29.06 4.79
N GLN A 360 22.51 -30.13 4.31
CA GLN A 360 23.10 -30.99 3.27
C GLN A 360 23.23 -30.21 1.96
N ALA A 361 22.15 -29.59 1.48
CA ALA A 361 22.14 -28.90 0.20
C ALA A 361 23.09 -27.69 0.20
N LEU A 362 23.17 -26.94 1.31
CA LEU A 362 24.07 -25.79 1.40
C LEU A 362 25.53 -26.23 1.44
N HIS A 363 25.85 -27.34 2.14
CA HIS A 363 27.18 -27.91 2.14
C HIS A 363 27.60 -28.28 0.70
N ASP A 364 26.75 -29.03 0.00
CA ASP A 364 27.01 -29.47 -1.37
C ASP A 364 27.17 -28.27 -2.31
N PHE A 365 26.32 -27.26 -2.19
CA PHE A 365 26.43 -26.01 -2.98
C PHE A 365 27.78 -25.30 -2.80
N LEU A 366 28.25 -25.17 -1.55
CA LEU A 366 29.52 -24.50 -1.25
C LEU A 366 30.73 -25.28 -1.79
N GLU A 367 30.68 -26.62 -1.73
CA GLU A 367 31.74 -27.50 -2.26
C GLU A 367 31.74 -27.54 -3.79
N GLU A 368 30.57 -27.60 -4.42
CA GLU A 368 30.43 -27.66 -5.87
C GLU A 368 30.69 -26.31 -6.55
N ASN A 369 30.53 -25.17 -5.86
CA ASN A 369 30.69 -23.83 -6.42
C ASN A 369 31.73 -23.02 -5.62
N PRO A 370 33.02 -23.40 -5.69
CA PRO A 370 34.06 -22.84 -4.81
C PRO A 370 34.32 -21.34 -5.07
N GLN A 371 34.02 -20.84 -6.28
CA GLN A 371 34.13 -19.41 -6.58
C GLN A 371 33.05 -18.61 -5.88
N ASP A 372 31.79 -19.04 -5.97
CA ASP A 372 30.65 -18.42 -5.28
C ASP A 372 30.83 -18.52 -3.76
N ALA A 373 31.25 -19.67 -3.26
CA ALA A 373 31.58 -19.87 -1.84
C ALA A 373 32.65 -18.89 -1.35
N LYS A 374 33.67 -18.65 -2.14
CA LYS A 374 34.73 -17.66 -1.81
C LYS A 374 34.20 -16.23 -1.74
N ILE A 375 33.29 -15.86 -2.66
CA ILE A 375 32.64 -14.55 -2.68
C ILE A 375 31.75 -14.39 -1.46
N ILE A 376 30.88 -15.39 -1.18
CA ILE A 376 29.98 -15.41 -0.01
C ILE A 376 30.78 -15.31 1.29
N CYS A 377 31.84 -16.15 1.46
CA CYS A 377 32.70 -16.10 2.64
C CYS A 377 33.47 -14.76 2.74
N GLY A 378 33.85 -14.16 1.62
CA GLY A 378 34.47 -12.83 1.57
C GLY A 378 33.55 -11.75 2.13
N LYS A 379 32.25 -11.76 1.71
CA LYS A 379 31.22 -10.87 2.23
C LYS A 379 31.03 -11.05 3.73
N ILE A 380 30.96 -12.29 4.21
CA ILE A 380 30.79 -12.65 5.64
C ILE A 380 31.97 -12.13 6.47
N VAL A 381 33.20 -12.33 6.01
CA VAL A 381 34.42 -11.80 6.68
C VAL A 381 34.41 -10.27 6.72
N GLU A 382 33.95 -9.65 5.66
CA GLU A 382 33.84 -8.18 5.59
C GLU A 382 32.75 -7.67 6.58
N ALA A 383 31.60 -8.33 6.65
CA ALA A 383 30.56 -8.03 7.62
C ALA A 383 31.05 -8.20 9.07
N ALA A 384 31.76 -9.30 9.36
CA ALA A 384 32.35 -9.55 10.68
C ALA A 384 33.37 -8.47 11.09
N ARG A 385 34.21 -8.01 10.15
CA ARG A 385 35.14 -6.90 10.39
C ARG A 385 34.40 -5.60 10.69
N ALA A 386 33.36 -5.30 9.93
CA ALA A 386 32.52 -4.14 10.14
C ALA A 386 31.83 -4.19 11.52
N ARG A 387 31.29 -5.33 11.92
CA ARG A 387 30.68 -5.52 13.23
C ARG A 387 31.70 -5.31 14.37
N GLU A 388 32.93 -5.86 14.25
CA GLU A 388 33.94 -5.71 15.28
C GLU A 388 34.43 -4.25 15.39
N ALA A 389 34.63 -3.56 14.27
CA ALA A 389 34.98 -2.14 14.25
C ALA A 389 33.85 -1.28 14.86
N ALA A 390 32.59 -1.58 14.55
CA ALA A 390 31.42 -0.93 15.18
C ALA A 390 31.41 -1.14 16.70
N ARG A 391 31.70 -2.36 17.17
CA ARG A 391 31.80 -2.67 18.61
C ARG A 391 32.88 -1.83 19.29
N LYS A 392 34.08 -1.75 18.69
CA LYS A 392 35.19 -0.93 19.20
C LYS A 392 34.84 0.56 19.23
N ALA A 393 34.18 1.07 18.19
CA ALA A 393 33.73 2.46 18.13
C ALA A 393 32.69 2.79 19.21
N ARG A 394 31.75 1.90 19.46
CA ARG A 394 30.74 2.02 20.57
C ARG A 394 31.44 2.04 21.93
N GLU A 395 32.39 1.16 22.16
CA GLU A 395 33.15 1.09 23.42
C GLU A 395 33.92 2.36 23.70
N LEU A 396 34.56 2.96 22.68
CA LEU A 396 35.21 4.24 22.77
C LEU A 396 34.25 5.39 23.03
N THR A 397 33.08 5.40 22.40
CA THR A 397 32.04 6.42 22.61
C THR A 397 31.44 6.31 24.01
N ARG A 398 31.20 5.08 24.49
CA ARG A 398 30.71 4.82 25.85
C ARG A 398 31.72 5.26 26.93
N ARG A 399 33.02 5.04 26.70
CA ARG A 399 34.08 5.54 27.61
C ARG A 399 34.13 7.07 27.62
N LYS A 400 33.97 7.74 26.48
CA LYS A 400 33.87 9.20 26.39
C LYS A 400 32.62 9.73 27.08
N GLY A 401 31.46 9.12 26.86
CA GLY A 401 30.19 9.52 27.47
C GLY A 401 30.14 9.32 29.00
N VAL A 402 30.89 8.36 29.55
CA VAL A 402 31.03 8.17 31.01
C VAL A 402 31.90 9.26 31.62
N MET A 403 32.82 9.85 30.86
CA MET A 403 33.64 10.97 31.34
C MET A 403 32.95 12.34 31.22
N ASP A 404 31.98 12.51 30.27
CA ASP A 404 31.26 13.77 30.07
C ASP A 404 29.91 13.87 30.80
N GLY A 405 29.62 12.94 31.72
CA GLY A 405 28.39 12.88 32.51
C GLY A 405 27.15 12.65 31.66
N LEU A 406 26.41 11.59 31.93
CA LEU A 406 25.13 11.14 31.38
C LEU A 406 24.15 12.28 30.97
N GLY A 407 24.51 13.07 29.96
CA GLY A 407 23.70 14.19 29.47
C GLY A 407 22.98 13.82 28.19
N LEU A 408 21.70 14.14 28.16
CA LEU A 408 20.94 14.25 26.91
C LEU A 408 21.66 15.19 25.93
N PRO A 409 21.48 15.03 24.61
CA PRO A 409 22.10 15.91 23.64
C PRO A 409 21.81 17.37 23.95
N GLY A 410 22.81 18.23 24.00
CA GLY A 410 22.66 19.63 24.38
C GLY A 410 21.69 20.44 23.51
N LYS A 411 21.31 19.89 22.36
CA LYS A 411 20.29 20.46 21.47
C LYS A 411 18.87 19.97 21.74
N LEU A 412 18.70 18.89 22.48
CA LEU A 412 17.37 18.37 22.81
C LEU A 412 16.70 19.26 23.86
N ALA A 413 15.60 19.89 23.48
CA ALA A 413 14.69 20.51 24.44
C ALA A 413 13.66 19.45 24.89
N ASP A 414 13.98 18.74 25.97
CA ASP A 414 13.14 17.63 26.47
C ASP A 414 11.83 18.07 27.06
N CYS A 415 10.87 17.15 27.22
CA CYS A 415 9.61 17.37 27.91
C CYS A 415 9.68 16.93 29.37
N GLN A 416 8.66 17.34 30.14
CA GLN A 416 8.56 17.02 31.58
C GLN A 416 7.95 15.64 31.83
N GLU A 417 7.11 15.16 30.89
CA GLU A 417 6.44 13.86 30.95
C GLU A 417 7.47 12.73 30.93
N LYS A 418 7.22 11.70 31.75
CA LYS A 418 8.08 10.51 31.87
C LYS A 418 7.49 9.28 31.16
N ASP A 419 6.16 9.26 30.98
CA ASP A 419 5.49 8.17 30.25
C ASP A 419 5.71 8.35 28.75
N PRO A 420 6.38 7.40 28.07
CA PRO A 420 6.60 7.46 26.63
C PRO A 420 5.30 7.53 25.82
N ALA A 421 4.22 6.89 26.30
CA ALA A 421 2.93 6.88 25.63
C ALA A 421 2.27 8.26 25.56
N LEU A 422 2.61 9.14 26.51
CA LEU A 422 2.11 10.51 26.61
C LEU A 422 3.11 11.54 26.08
N SER A 423 4.31 11.11 25.67
CA SER A 423 5.42 11.99 25.26
C SER A 423 5.60 12.00 23.75
N GLU A 424 5.92 13.17 23.21
CA GLU A 424 6.10 13.42 21.79
C GLU A 424 7.48 14.03 21.52
N LEU A 425 8.16 13.58 20.47
CA LEU A 425 9.41 14.15 19.99
C LEU A 425 9.21 14.72 18.58
N TYR A 426 9.43 16.02 18.42
CA TYR A 426 9.49 16.68 17.13
C TYR A 426 10.93 16.71 16.61
N LEU A 427 11.15 16.16 15.45
CA LEU A 427 12.40 16.27 14.68
C LEU A 427 12.23 17.44 13.71
N VAL A 428 12.90 18.55 13.99
CA VAL A 428 12.67 19.81 13.29
C VAL A 428 13.88 20.18 12.43
N GLU A 429 13.63 20.60 11.21
CA GLU A 429 14.68 21.06 10.30
C GLU A 429 15.22 22.43 10.71
N GLY A 430 16.53 22.48 10.95
CA GLY A 430 17.27 23.70 11.20
C GLY A 430 17.06 24.34 12.59
N ASP A 431 17.98 25.25 12.92
CA ASP A 431 17.96 25.93 14.21
C ASP A 431 16.89 27.02 14.30
N SER A 432 16.47 27.62 13.16
CA SER A 432 15.46 28.68 13.10
C SER A 432 14.06 28.13 13.45
N ALA A 433 13.60 27.14 12.70
CA ALA A 433 12.31 26.48 12.97
C ALA A 433 12.34 25.76 14.32
N GLY A 434 13.49 25.16 14.68
CA GLY A 434 13.71 24.57 15.99
C GLY A 434 13.53 25.58 17.14
N GLY A 435 14.00 26.83 16.98
CA GLY A 435 13.83 27.91 17.94
C GLY A 435 12.35 28.30 18.12
N SER A 436 11.62 28.48 17.02
CA SER A 436 10.18 28.75 17.06
C SER A 436 9.41 27.59 17.72
N ALA A 437 9.72 26.35 17.35
CA ALA A 437 9.09 25.16 17.94
C ALA A 437 9.37 25.03 19.44
N MET A 438 10.61 25.30 19.90
CA MET A 438 10.97 25.29 21.32
C MET A 438 10.20 26.32 22.14
N GLN A 439 9.89 27.47 21.55
CA GLN A 439 9.12 28.53 22.24
C GLN A 439 7.62 28.24 22.19
N GLY A 440 7.10 27.70 21.08
CA GLY A 440 5.67 27.46 20.87
C GLY A 440 5.16 26.16 21.50
N ARG A 441 6.01 25.19 21.82
CA ARG A 441 5.62 23.85 22.32
C ARG A 441 4.95 23.85 23.70
N ASP A 442 4.16 22.85 23.97
CA ASP A 442 3.81 22.48 25.34
C ASP A 442 4.96 21.67 25.98
N ARG A 443 5.67 22.34 26.93
CA ARG A 443 6.82 21.72 27.61
C ARG A 443 6.46 20.53 28.48
N LYS A 444 5.19 20.34 28.77
CA LYS A 444 4.74 19.22 29.57
C LYS A 444 5.00 17.89 28.87
N PHE A 445 4.65 17.75 27.58
CA PHE A 445 4.70 16.47 26.86
C PHE A 445 5.39 16.53 25.50
N GLN A 446 5.79 17.72 25.02
CA GLN A 446 6.46 17.87 23.72
C GLN A 446 7.94 18.16 23.88
N ALA A 447 8.79 17.33 23.29
CA ALA A 447 10.22 17.52 23.15
C ALA A 447 10.57 17.96 21.71
N ILE A 448 11.62 18.78 21.57
CA ILE A 448 12.10 19.29 20.27
C ILE A 448 13.55 18.94 20.08
N LEU A 449 13.87 18.33 18.95
CA LEU A 449 15.24 18.07 18.51
C LEU A 449 15.48 18.74 17.15
N PRO A 450 16.19 19.88 17.09
CA PRO A 450 16.62 20.48 15.84
C PRO A 450 17.71 19.63 15.19
N LEU A 451 17.57 19.41 13.90
CA LEU A 451 18.54 18.70 13.06
C LEU A 451 19.31 19.70 12.19
N LYS A 452 20.62 19.57 12.11
CA LYS A 452 21.45 20.42 11.25
C LYS A 452 21.50 19.86 9.82
N GLY A 453 20.48 20.23 9.01
CA GLY A 453 20.45 19.85 7.60
C GLY A 453 20.29 18.35 7.35
N LYS A 454 20.80 17.90 6.23
CA LYS A 454 20.66 16.52 5.75
C LYS A 454 21.47 15.56 6.62
N ILE A 455 20.80 14.55 7.21
CA ILE A 455 21.49 13.50 7.95
C ILE A 455 22.18 12.52 6.99
N LEU A 456 23.06 11.68 7.53
CA LEU A 456 23.73 10.63 6.75
C LEU A 456 22.70 9.69 6.13
N ASN A 457 22.85 9.41 4.82
CA ASN A 457 22.10 8.38 4.15
C ASN A 457 22.55 6.99 4.63
N VAL A 458 21.72 6.35 5.43
CA VAL A 458 22.02 5.04 6.04
C VAL A 458 21.85 3.87 5.08
N GLU A 459 21.21 4.06 3.93
CA GLU A 459 21.17 3.06 2.86
C GLU A 459 22.56 2.78 2.29
N LYS A 460 23.40 3.83 2.19
CA LYS A 460 24.77 3.79 1.65
C LYS A 460 25.86 3.65 2.70
N ALA A 461 25.50 3.64 3.97
CA ALA A 461 26.48 3.71 5.05
C ALA A 461 26.50 2.44 5.89
N ARG A 462 27.68 1.91 6.10
CA ARG A 462 27.88 0.87 7.11
C ARG A 462 27.67 1.43 8.52
N PHE A 463 27.30 0.55 9.42
CA PHE A 463 26.93 0.86 10.79
C PHE A 463 27.98 1.72 11.53
N GLU A 464 29.26 1.48 11.32
CA GLU A 464 30.38 2.26 11.90
C GLU A 464 30.33 3.73 11.49
N LYS A 465 30.08 3.98 10.20
CA LYS A 465 29.95 5.32 9.65
C LYS A 465 28.74 6.05 10.18
N MET A 466 27.64 5.31 10.44
CA MET A 466 26.45 5.85 11.07
C MET A 466 26.73 6.33 12.50
N LEU A 467 27.43 5.53 13.32
CA LEU A 467 27.81 5.90 14.67
C LEU A 467 28.81 7.06 14.76
N ALA A 468 29.58 7.26 13.70
CA ALA A 468 30.48 8.40 13.59
C ALA A 468 29.80 9.71 13.20
N SER A 469 28.55 9.65 12.67
CA SER A 469 27.75 10.82 12.38
C SER A 469 27.18 11.42 13.66
N GLN A 470 27.47 12.69 13.89
CA GLN A 470 27.01 13.39 15.09
C GLN A 470 25.48 13.52 15.16
N GLU A 471 24.84 13.77 14.02
CA GLU A 471 23.37 13.89 13.89
C GLU A 471 22.69 12.57 14.21
N VAL A 472 23.19 11.46 13.64
CA VAL A 472 22.66 10.11 13.89
C VAL A 472 22.88 9.72 15.36
N ALA A 473 24.07 9.96 15.92
CA ALA A 473 24.37 9.70 17.34
C ALA A 473 23.46 10.50 18.27
N THR A 474 23.20 11.78 17.93
CA THR A 474 22.29 12.66 18.66
C THR A 474 20.85 12.12 18.65
N LEU A 475 20.38 11.68 17.49
CA LEU A 475 19.04 11.09 17.35
C LEU A 475 18.89 9.80 18.16
N ILE A 476 19.86 8.89 18.08
CA ILE A 476 19.85 7.64 18.86
C ILE A 476 19.81 7.92 20.36
N THR A 477 20.64 8.88 20.83
CA THR A 477 20.70 9.26 22.24
C THR A 477 19.38 9.90 22.71
N ALA A 478 18.76 10.74 21.89
CA ALA A 478 17.48 11.39 22.20
C ALA A 478 16.35 10.34 22.33
N LEU A 479 16.31 9.36 21.46
CA LEU A 479 15.32 8.28 21.49
C LEU A 479 15.50 7.30 22.67
N GLY A 480 16.74 7.03 23.07
CA GLY A 480 17.04 6.21 24.24
C GLY A 480 16.87 4.70 24.05
N ALA A 481 16.45 4.25 22.88
CA ALA A 481 16.12 2.84 22.59
C ALA A 481 17.32 1.99 22.12
N GLY A 482 18.52 2.57 21.97
CA GLY A 482 19.65 1.92 21.33
C GLY A 482 19.50 1.86 19.80
N ILE A 483 20.42 1.17 19.12
CA ILE A 483 20.39 1.01 17.66
C ILE A 483 20.98 -0.33 17.24
N GLY A 484 20.46 -0.86 16.13
CA GLY A 484 20.90 -2.14 15.54
C GLY A 484 20.27 -3.34 16.21
N LYS A 485 20.32 -4.49 15.56
CA LYS A 485 19.60 -5.71 15.92
C LYS A 485 19.86 -6.23 17.34
N GLU A 486 21.05 -5.96 17.90
CA GLU A 486 21.46 -6.49 19.22
C GLU A 486 21.07 -5.58 20.40
N GLU A 487 21.05 -4.26 20.20
CA GLU A 487 20.89 -3.28 21.30
C GLU A 487 19.58 -2.53 21.25
N PHE A 488 18.90 -2.52 20.10
CA PHE A 488 17.61 -1.84 19.97
C PHE A 488 16.55 -2.51 20.84
N ASN A 489 15.89 -1.70 21.64
CA ASN A 489 14.79 -2.15 22.49
C ASN A 489 13.70 -1.09 22.52
N ALA A 490 12.60 -1.37 21.85
CA ALA A 490 11.46 -0.45 21.75
C ALA A 490 10.83 -0.10 23.13
N GLU A 491 10.96 -1.00 24.11
CA GLU A 491 10.44 -0.75 25.48
C GLU A 491 11.23 0.33 26.25
N LYS A 492 12.44 0.65 25.78
CA LYS A 492 13.27 1.74 26.32
C LYS A 492 13.07 3.07 25.62
N LEU A 493 12.20 3.11 24.62
CA LEU A 493 11.92 4.31 23.86
C LEU A 493 11.33 5.38 24.78
N ARG A 494 11.78 6.61 24.60
CA ARG A 494 11.35 7.75 25.42
C ARG A 494 10.09 8.45 24.91
N TYR A 495 9.72 8.23 23.66
CA TYR A 495 8.58 8.90 23.02
C TYR A 495 7.85 7.92 22.09
N HIS A 496 6.55 7.72 22.28
CA HIS A 496 5.73 6.90 21.39
C HIS A 496 5.12 7.68 20.22
N ARG A 497 5.40 8.98 20.14
CA ARG A 497 5.10 9.80 18.96
C ARG A 497 6.36 10.53 18.53
N ILE A 498 6.92 10.12 17.42
CA ILE A 498 8.09 10.73 16.79
C ILE A 498 7.58 11.43 15.54
N ILE A 499 7.62 12.76 15.53
CA ILE A 499 6.99 13.60 14.54
C ILE A 499 8.07 14.28 13.71
N ILE A 500 8.13 13.94 12.43
CA ILE A 500 9.03 14.59 11.48
C ILE A 500 8.37 15.88 11.00
N MET A 501 9.03 17.02 11.25
CA MET A 501 8.54 18.34 10.91
C MET A 501 9.62 19.09 10.11
N THR A 502 9.49 19.03 8.77
CA THR A 502 10.41 19.60 7.79
C THR A 502 9.71 20.68 6.97
N ASP A 503 10.50 21.55 6.35
CA ASP A 503 10.01 22.57 5.44
C ASP A 503 9.26 21.97 4.23
N ALA A 504 8.40 22.75 3.60
CA ALA A 504 7.60 22.31 2.45
C ALA A 504 8.35 22.54 1.12
N ASP A 505 9.66 22.41 1.12
CA ASP A 505 10.52 22.55 -0.03
C ASP A 505 11.25 21.23 -0.40
N VAL A 506 12.06 21.24 -1.42
CA VAL A 506 12.81 20.06 -1.91
C VAL A 506 13.83 19.56 -0.90
N ASP A 507 14.44 20.43 -0.11
CA ASP A 507 15.41 20.06 0.91
C ASP A 507 14.72 19.41 2.11
N GLY A 508 13.58 19.95 2.56
CA GLY A 508 12.77 19.34 3.59
C GLY A 508 12.19 17.97 3.18
N ALA A 509 11.80 17.82 1.93
CA ALA A 509 11.38 16.51 1.39
C ALA A 509 12.53 15.49 1.42
N HIS A 510 13.77 15.92 1.10
CA HIS A 510 14.95 15.06 1.17
C HIS A 510 15.31 14.68 2.61
N ILE A 511 15.26 15.63 3.56
CA ILE A 511 15.53 15.36 4.99
C ILE A 511 14.51 14.36 5.53
N ARG A 512 13.22 14.53 5.18
CA ARG A 512 12.16 13.59 5.54
C ARG A 512 12.43 12.19 4.99
N THR A 513 12.85 12.07 3.74
CA THR A 513 13.20 10.78 3.13
C THR A 513 14.40 10.13 3.83
N LEU A 514 15.43 10.90 4.19
CA LEU A 514 16.58 10.39 4.94
C LEU A 514 16.20 9.88 6.33
N LEU A 515 15.31 10.60 7.04
CA LEU A 515 14.79 10.17 8.35
C LEU A 515 13.93 8.91 8.24
N LEU A 516 13.05 8.84 7.23
CA LEU A 516 12.26 7.62 6.98
C LEU A 516 13.16 6.44 6.66
N THR A 517 14.21 6.63 5.85
CA THR A 517 15.22 5.60 5.55
C THR A 517 15.91 5.14 6.84
N PHE A 518 16.28 6.07 7.72
CA PHE A 518 16.89 5.76 9.01
C PHE A 518 15.96 4.90 9.87
N PHE A 519 14.72 5.31 10.08
CA PHE A 519 13.77 4.54 10.89
C PHE A 519 13.46 3.18 10.28
N TYR A 520 13.21 3.14 8.99
CA TYR A 520 12.91 1.88 8.29
C TYR A 520 14.07 0.87 8.37
N ARG A 521 15.32 1.32 8.20
CA ARG A 521 16.50 0.45 8.19
C ARG A 521 17.02 0.07 9.57
N GLN A 522 16.97 1.01 10.51
CA GLN A 522 17.64 0.84 11.80
C GLN A 522 16.69 0.56 12.97
N MET A 523 15.43 0.95 12.85
CA MET A 523 14.40 0.83 13.89
C MET A 523 13.03 0.48 13.27
N PRO A 524 12.91 -0.59 12.45
CA PRO A 524 11.67 -0.92 11.75
C PRO A 524 10.48 -1.13 12.71
N GLU A 525 10.73 -1.67 13.90
CA GLU A 525 9.69 -1.87 14.91
C GLU A 525 8.96 -0.57 15.31
N LEU A 526 9.62 0.60 15.21
CA LEU A 526 8.96 1.88 15.49
C LEU A 526 7.93 2.24 14.40
N VAL A 527 8.19 1.86 13.16
CA VAL A 527 7.25 2.04 12.05
C VAL A 527 6.10 1.04 12.17
N GLU A 528 6.39 -0.21 12.48
CA GLU A 528 5.41 -1.29 12.70
C GLU A 528 4.47 -0.98 13.86
N ARG A 529 4.98 -0.49 14.98
CA ARG A 529 4.19 -0.04 16.13
C ARG A 529 3.43 1.27 15.85
N GLY A 530 3.72 1.94 14.73
CA GLY A 530 3.07 3.18 14.31
C GLY A 530 3.44 4.39 15.16
N TYR A 531 4.70 4.50 15.57
CA TYR A 531 5.21 5.61 16.37
C TYR A 531 5.77 6.76 15.54
N ILE A 532 5.90 6.58 14.22
CA ILE A 532 6.44 7.59 13.31
C ILE A 532 5.31 8.36 12.63
N TYR A 533 5.39 9.68 12.69
CA TYR A 533 4.43 10.60 12.11
C TYR A 533 5.13 11.69 11.30
N ILE A 534 4.41 12.27 10.34
CA ILE A 534 4.83 13.44 9.57
C ILE A 534 3.86 14.57 9.88
N ALA A 535 4.37 15.69 10.36
CA ALA A 535 3.58 16.90 10.55
C ALA A 535 3.14 17.47 9.20
N GLN A 536 1.93 18.00 9.17
CA GLN A 536 1.35 18.65 7.99
C GLN A 536 1.05 20.12 8.30
N PRO A 537 2.06 20.99 8.30
CA PRO A 537 1.84 22.43 8.48
C PRO A 537 1.01 22.99 7.33
N PRO A 538 0.27 24.07 7.52
CA PRO A 538 -0.46 24.73 6.44
C PRO A 538 0.51 25.41 5.48
N LEU A 539 0.22 25.33 4.18
CA LEU A 539 0.99 26.03 3.15
C LEU A 539 0.55 27.49 2.99
N TYR A 540 -0.69 27.84 3.37
CA TYR A 540 -1.25 29.16 3.18
C TYR A 540 -1.88 29.71 4.46
N LYS A 541 -1.71 31.04 4.63
CA LYS A 541 -2.55 31.85 5.50
C LYS A 541 -3.36 32.80 4.60
N ALA A 542 -4.67 32.66 4.65
CA ALA A 542 -5.57 33.49 3.84
C ALA A 542 -6.41 34.39 4.75
N LYS A 543 -6.59 35.63 4.33
CA LYS A 543 -7.39 36.65 5.03
C LYS A 543 -8.39 37.26 4.06
N TYR A 544 -9.65 37.22 4.45
CA TYR A 544 -10.74 37.88 3.74
C TYR A 544 -11.56 38.74 4.71
N GLY A 545 -11.47 40.06 4.56
CA GLY A 545 -12.10 40.98 5.50
C GLY A 545 -11.57 40.80 6.93
N LYS A 546 -12.43 40.34 7.85
CA LYS A 546 -12.06 40.07 9.27
C LYS A 546 -11.76 38.58 9.52
N GLN A 547 -11.97 37.73 8.55
CA GLN A 547 -11.73 36.29 8.66
C GLN A 547 -10.29 35.96 8.28
N GLU A 548 -9.58 35.25 9.14
CA GLU A 548 -8.29 34.67 8.85
C GLU A 548 -8.41 33.15 8.95
N ARG A 549 -7.79 32.43 8.00
CA ARG A 549 -7.81 30.98 7.97
C ARG A 549 -6.46 30.43 7.49
N TYR A 550 -6.00 29.35 8.15
CA TYR A 550 -4.87 28.56 7.69
C TYR A 550 -5.40 27.44 6.78
N LEU A 551 -4.76 27.25 5.62
CA LEU A 551 -5.16 26.30 4.60
C LEU A 551 -3.99 25.39 4.32
N LYS A 552 -4.27 24.07 4.31
CA LYS A 552 -3.27 23.03 4.24
C LYS A 552 -2.54 23.01 2.90
N ASP A 553 -3.30 23.07 1.83
CA ASP A 553 -2.83 22.88 0.45
C ASP A 553 -3.63 23.75 -0.53
N GLU A 554 -3.27 23.65 -1.79
CA GLU A 554 -3.94 24.34 -2.91
C GLU A 554 -5.42 23.99 -2.97
N LEU A 555 -5.75 22.70 -2.76
CA LEU A 555 -7.13 22.22 -2.84
C LEU A 555 -8.02 22.88 -1.76
N GLU A 556 -7.55 22.94 -0.52
CA GLU A 556 -8.30 23.59 0.57
C GLU A 556 -8.43 25.09 0.33
N LYS A 557 -7.40 25.73 -0.25
CA LYS A 557 -7.42 27.13 -0.68
C LYS A 557 -8.50 27.36 -1.73
N ASP A 558 -8.55 26.54 -2.75
CA ASP A 558 -9.49 26.68 -3.86
C ASP A 558 -10.92 26.38 -3.42
N GLN A 559 -11.12 25.41 -2.54
CA GLN A 559 -12.44 25.13 -1.93
C GLN A 559 -12.94 26.31 -1.08
N TRP A 560 -12.07 26.92 -0.29
CA TRP A 560 -12.44 28.07 0.52
C TRP A 560 -12.74 29.29 -0.36
N LEU A 561 -11.90 29.55 -1.37
CA LEU A 561 -12.11 30.62 -2.34
C LEU A 561 -13.43 30.42 -3.08
N LEU A 562 -13.74 29.17 -3.50
CA LEU A 562 -15.00 28.81 -4.12
C LEU A 562 -16.19 29.11 -3.21
N GLY A 563 -16.11 28.76 -1.93
CA GLY A 563 -17.16 29.08 -0.97
C GLY A 563 -17.45 30.58 -0.89
N LEU A 564 -16.40 31.41 -0.85
CA LEU A 564 -16.52 32.89 -0.87
C LEU A 564 -17.07 33.40 -2.23
N ALA A 565 -16.64 32.80 -3.32
CA ALA A 565 -17.09 33.14 -4.66
C ALA A 565 -18.57 32.90 -4.86
N LEU A 566 -19.10 31.81 -4.30
CA LEU A 566 -20.51 31.40 -4.43
C LEU A 566 -21.45 32.10 -3.44
N GLU A 567 -20.92 32.75 -2.41
CA GLU A 567 -21.74 33.48 -1.43
C GLU A 567 -22.55 34.58 -2.12
N LYS A 568 -23.89 34.55 -2.06
CA LYS A 568 -24.83 35.45 -2.75
C LYS A 568 -24.64 35.52 -4.29
N ALA A 569 -24.16 34.44 -4.90
CA ALA A 569 -24.05 34.27 -6.32
C ALA A 569 -25.31 33.60 -6.90
N LYS A 570 -25.76 34.00 -8.08
CA LYS A 570 -26.82 33.34 -8.86
C LYS A 570 -26.63 33.53 -10.34
N ILE A 571 -27.00 32.53 -11.12
CA ILE A 571 -27.05 32.59 -12.58
C ILE A 571 -28.53 32.61 -13.01
N VAL A 572 -28.88 33.52 -13.89
CA VAL A 572 -30.21 33.60 -14.51
C VAL A 572 -30.06 33.34 -15.99
N SER A 573 -30.68 32.28 -16.48
CA SER A 573 -30.61 31.85 -17.88
C SER A 573 -31.97 31.30 -18.31
N ASP A 574 -32.53 31.77 -19.44
CA ASP A 574 -33.80 31.28 -20.02
C ASP A 574 -34.97 31.20 -19.03
N GLY A 575 -35.03 32.17 -18.10
CA GLY A 575 -36.08 32.23 -17.07
C GLY A 575 -35.88 31.27 -15.87
N ARG A 576 -34.78 30.54 -15.85
CA ARG A 576 -34.33 29.69 -14.70
C ARG A 576 -33.31 30.43 -13.88
N THR A 577 -33.44 30.36 -12.58
CA THR A 577 -32.44 30.85 -11.63
C THR A 577 -31.71 29.68 -11.00
N ILE A 578 -30.39 29.68 -11.05
CA ILE A 578 -29.50 28.67 -10.48
C ILE A 578 -28.74 29.36 -9.36
N GLU A 579 -28.95 28.89 -8.11
CA GLU A 579 -28.35 29.47 -6.92
C GLU A 579 -28.22 28.43 -5.81
N GLY A 580 -27.53 28.79 -4.71
CA GLY A 580 -27.39 27.96 -3.52
C GLY A 580 -26.66 26.65 -3.79
N GLU A 581 -27.25 25.54 -3.35
CA GLU A 581 -26.62 24.22 -3.40
C GLU A 581 -26.42 23.70 -4.82
N GLU A 582 -27.39 23.95 -5.74
CA GLU A 582 -27.29 23.55 -7.14
C GLU A 582 -26.09 24.22 -7.83
N LEU A 583 -25.89 25.52 -7.63
CA LEU A 583 -24.74 26.25 -8.17
C LEU A 583 -23.43 25.76 -7.54
N ALA A 584 -23.44 25.48 -6.24
CA ALA A 584 -22.26 25.02 -5.52
C ALA A 584 -21.80 23.62 -5.97
N ASP A 585 -22.73 22.70 -6.17
CA ASP A 585 -22.40 21.34 -6.59
C ASP A 585 -21.91 21.29 -8.04
N THR A 586 -22.56 22.08 -8.93
CA THR A 586 -22.08 22.21 -10.31
C THR A 586 -20.70 22.86 -10.37
N ALA A 587 -20.43 23.89 -9.57
CA ALA A 587 -19.12 24.52 -9.52
C ALA A 587 -18.03 23.57 -9.00
N LYS A 588 -18.30 22.77 -7.95
CA LYS A 588 -17.37 21.74 -7.46
C LYS A 588 -17.09 20.68 -8.51
N GLN A 589 -18.13 20.23 -9.20
CA GLN A 589 -18.00 19.22 -10.25
C GLN A 589 -17.21 19.75 -11.44
N PHE A 590 -17.42 21.01 -11.83
CA PHE A 590 -16.66 21.69 -12.89
C PHE A 590 -15.18 21.85 -12.51
N LEU A 591 -14.85 22.24 -11.27
CA LEU A 591 -13.47 22.35 -10.80
C LEU A 591 -12.78 20.96 -10.75
N LEU A 592 -13.52 19.91 -10.38
CA LEU A 592 -13.00 18.56 -10.44
C LEU A 592 -12.68 18.16 -11.90
N ALA A 593 -13.58 18.46 -12.85
CA ALA A 593 -13.32 18.22 -14.26
C ALA A 593 -12.11 19.02 -14.78
N LYS A 594 -11.93 20.27 -14.34
CA LYS A 594 -10.77 21.09 -14.69
C LYS A 594 -9.47 20.47 -14.19
N THR A 595 -9.45 19.97 -12.95
CA THR A 595 -8.31 19.23 -12.40
C THR A 595 -8.00 17.96 -13.20
N VAL A 596 -9.04 17.22 -13.60
CA VAL A 596 -8.90 16.05 -14.49
C VAL A 596 -8.30 16.44 -15.83
N ILE A 597 -8.79 17.53 -16.44
CA ILE A 597 -8.25 18.04 -17.72
C ILE A 597 -6.76 18.41 -17.57
N GLU A 598 -6.39 19.12 -16.52
CA GLU A 598 -4.97 19.48 -16.24
C GLU A 598 -4.07 18.25 -16.10
N GLN A 599 -4.58 17.16 -15.50
CA GLN A 599 -3.83 15.89 -15.35
C GLN A 599 -3.71 15.16 -16.69
N GLU A 600 -4.82 14.99 -17.39
CA GLU A 600 -4.89 14.23 -18.64
C GLU A 600 -4.32 14.99 -19.84
N SER A 601 -4.21 16.33 -19.78
CA SER A 601 -3.61 17.16 -20.82
C SER A 601 -2.14 16.85 -21.13
N ARG A 602 -1.50 16.10 -20.24
CA ARG A 602 -0.15 15.57 -20.43
C ARG A 602 -0.08 14.42 -21.47
N ILE A 603 -1.21 13.77 -21.70
CA ILE A 603 -1.33 12.59 -22.59
C ILE A 603 -2.26 12.89 -23.77
N ILE A 604 -3.39 13.55 -23.51
CA ILE A 604 -4.42 13.88 -24.52
C ILE A 604 -4.46 15.40 -24.64
N ASP A 605 -4.65 15.90 -25.86
CA ASP A 605 -4.70 17.35 -26.12
C ASP A 605 -5.75 18.05 -25.24
N GLU A 606 -5.35 19.13 -24.60
CA GLU A 606 -6.16 19.92 -23.65
C GLU A 606 -7.44 20.49 -24.28
N LEU A 607 -7.35 20.97 -25.53
CA LEU A 607 -8.52 21.55 -26.23
C LEU A 607 -9.58 20.47 -26.50
N VAL A 608 -9.16 19.25 -26.81
CA VAL A 608 -10.07 18.11 -27.00
C VAL A 608 -10.74 17.72 -25.70
N LEU A 609 -10.00 17.68 -24.59
CA LEU A 609 -10.56 17.41 -23.26
C LEU A 609 -11.58 18.47 -22.84
N HIS A 610 -11.30 19.76 -23.10
CA HIS A 610 -12.26 20.84 -22.90
C HIS A 610 -13.50 20.72 -23.80
N ALA A 611 -13.33 20.35 -25.06
CA ALA A 611 -14.44 20.13 -25.98
C ALA A 611 -15.38 19.01 -25.50
N MET A 612 -14.85 17.99 -24.82
CA MET A 612 -15.68 16.91 -24.25
C MET A 612 -16.66 17.38 -23.17
N LEU A 613 -16.43 18.52 -22.52
CA LEU A 613 -17.40 19.11 -21.58
C LEU A 613 -18.66 19.65 -22.28
N HIS A 614 -18.61 19.82 -23.59
CA HIS A 614 -19.70 20.36 -24.43
C HIS A 614 -20.22 19.36 -25.47
N ALA A 615 -19.59 18.20 -25.57
CA ALA A 615 -19.93 17.12 -26.50
C ALA A 615 -20.82 16.04 -25.85
N SER A 616 -21.46 15.27 -26.71
CA SER A 616 -22.07 13.99 -26.28
C SER A 616 -21.01 12.98 -25.86
N PRO A 617 -21.33 11.98 -25.03
CA PRO A 617 -20.38 10.94 -24.68
C PRO A 617 -19.77 10.28 -25.92
N VAL A 618 -18.44 10.23 -25.96
CA VAL A 618 -17.69 9.62 -27.08
C VAL A 618 -17.85 8.10 -27.03
N ASP A 619 -18.15 7.51 -28.17
CA ASP A 619 -18.23 6.06 -28.35
C ASP A 619 -17.28 5.62 -29.46
N LEU A 620 -16.32 4.75 -29.10
CA LEU A 620 -15.33 4.15 -30.00
C LEU A 620 -15.60 2.67 -30.27
N SER A 621 -16.81 2.18 -30.00
CA SER A 621 -17.14 0.76 -30.18
C SER A 621 -17.27 0.35 -31.65
N THR A 622 -17.64 1.26 -32.54
CA THR A 622 -17.78 1.04 -33.97
C THR A 622 -17.15 2.17 -34.77
N ALA A 623 -16.83 1.90 -36.03
CA ALA A 623 -16.32 2.94 -36.94
C ALA A 623 -17.29 4.10 -37.11
N GLU A 624 -18.61 3.81 -37.20
CA GLU A 624 -19.65 4.84 -37.38
C GLU A 624 -19.83 5.71 -36.13
N SER A 625 -19.72 5.14 -34.92
CA SER A 625 -19.79 5.89 -33.69
C SER A 625 -18.55 6.76 -33.51
N ALA A 626 -17.37 6.26 -33.86
CA ALA A 626 -16.12 7.01 -33.82
C ALA A 626 -16.11 8.18 -34.83
N ASP A 627 -16.62 7.98 -36.07
CA ASP A 627 -16.75 9.05 -37.06
C ASP A 627 -17.73 10.13 -36.59
N ARG A 628 -18.82 9.78 -35.92
CA ARG A 628 -19.72 10.75 -35.28
C ARG A 628 -19.05 11.56 -34.20
N ALA A 629 -18.27 10.91 -33.34
CA ALA A 629 -17.53 11.57 -32.29
C ALA A 629 -16.49 12.55 -32.86
N VAL A 630 -15.76 12.14 -33.91
CA VAL A 630 -14.83 13.02 -34.62
C VAL A 630 -15.55 14.23 -35.20
N ALA A 631 -16.69 14.05 -35.85
CA ALA A 631 -17.47 15.17 -36.44
C ALA A 631 -17.98 16.14 -35.38
N GLU A 632 -18.50 15.63 -34.24
CA GLU A 632 -19.01 16.45 -33.12
C GLU A 632 -17.89 17.25 -32.45
N LEU A 633 -16.79 16.58 -32.08
CA LEU A 633 -15.64 17.25 -31.44
C LEU A 633 -14.96 18.24 -32.38
N SER A 634 -14.81 17.92 -33.67
CA SER A 634 -14.24 18.85 -34.66
C SER A 634 -15.12 20.11 -34.82
N GLY A 635 -16.43 20.00 -34.69
CA GLY A 635 -17.34 21.15 -34.73
C GLY A 635 -17.20 22.11 -33.51
N LEU A 636 -16.58 21.66 -32.43
CA LEU A 636 -16.31 22.45 -31.22
C LEU A 636 -14.90 23.03 -31.18
N LEU A 637 -14.01 22.64 -32.10
CA LEU A 637 -12.61 23.02 -32.17
C LEU A 637 -12.30 23.91 -33.38
N ASP A 638 -11.23 24.70 -33.32
CA ASP A 638 -10.70 25.40 -34.48
C ASP A 638 -9.88 24.42 -35.34
N GLU A 639 -10.39 24.10 -36.55
CA GLU A 639 -9.74 23.17 -37.50
C GLU A 639 -8.32 23.61 -37.90
N LYS A 640 -7.98 24.89 -37.76
CA LYS A 640 -6.64 25.41 -38.04
C LYS A 640 -5.64 25.04 -36.94
N GLU A 641 -6.11 24.84 -35.74
CA GLU A 641 -5.30 24.56 -34.58
C GLU A 641 -5.25 23.06 -34.27
N VAL A 642 -6.41 22.38 -34.30
CA VAL A 642 -6.53 20.95 -33.95
C VAL A 642 -7.27 20.21 -35.05
N ALA A 643 -6.67 19.12 -35.51
CA ALA A 643 -7.28 18.19 -36.47
C ALA A 643 -7.51 16.83 -35.85
N LEU A 644 -8.71 16.28 -36.03
CA LEU A 644 -9.10 14.95 -35.51
C LEU A 644 -9.28 13.97 -36.69
N GLU A 645 -8.74 12.78 -36.52
CA GLU A 645 -8.80 11.72 -37.53
C GLU A 645 -9.07 10.36 -36.85
N ARG A 646 -10.09 9.65 -37.33
CA ARG A 646 -10.31 8.26 -36.89
C ARG A 646 -9.24 7.36 -37.48
N ILE A 647 -8.66 6.51 -36.65
CA ILE A 647 -7.76 5.45 -37.08
C ILE A 647 -8.23 4.11 -36.50
N GLU A 648 -7.99 3.05 -37.29
CA GLU A 648 -8.28 1.67 -36.87
C GLU A 648 -6.98 1.02 -36.39
N GLY A 649 -7.00 0.52 -35.14
CA GLY A 649 -5.90 -0.18 -34.54
C GLY A 649 -5.97 -1.70 -34.71
N HIS A 650 -5.14 -2.41 -33.98
CA HIS A 650 -5.13 -3.88 -33.96
C HIS A 650 -6.49 -4.42 -33.47
N GLU A 651 -6.94 -5.54 -34.03
CA GLU A 651 -8.20 -6.21 -33.66
C GLU A 651 -9.49 -5.39 -33.89
N GLY A 652 -9.43 -4.36 -34.75
CA GLY A 652 -10.62 -3.56 -35.08
C GLY A 652 -10.99 -2.49 -34.07
N HIS A 653 -10.15 -2.25 -33.05
CA HIS A 653 -10.35 -1.17 -32.10
C HIS A 653 -10.25 0.19 -32.79
N GLN A 654 -11.20 1.08 -32.48
CA GLN A 654 -11.21 2.45 -33.02
C GLN A 654 -10.49 3.40 -32.08
N PHE A 655 -9.73 4.36 -32.65
CA PHE A 655 -9.00 5.41 -31.95
C PHE A 655 -9.25 6.74 -32.65
N ILE A 656 -9.13 7.87 -31.94
CA ILE A 656 -9.09 9.18 -32.56
C ILE A 656 -7.66 9.74 -32.39
N LYS A 657 -7.01 9.97 -33.52
CA LYS A 657 -5.72 10.66 -33.58
C LYS A 657 -6.00 12.18 -33.56
N ILE A 658 -5.33 12.85 -32.66
CA ILE A 658 -5.41 14.27 -32.42
C ILE A 658 -4.10 14.90 -32.90
N THR A 659 -4.17 15.85 -33.84
CA THR A 659 -2.99 16.56 -34.34
C THR A 659 -3.14 18.05 -34.05
N ARG A 660 -2.31 18.58 -33.14
CA ARG A 660 -2.28 20.01 -32.80
C ARG A 660 -1.08 20.70 -33.42
N LYS A 661 -1.30 21.88 -33.98
CA LYS A 661 -0.23 22.75 -34.48
C LYS A 661 -0.05 23.94 -33.55
N LEU A 662 1.07 23.98 -32.82
CA LEU A 662 1.38 25.05 -31.87
C LEU A 662 2.78 25.60 -32.14
N HIS A 663 2.87 26.94 -32.44
CA HIS A 663 4.12 27.65 -32.71
C HIS A 663 5.06 26.95 -33.73
N GLY A 664 4.48 26.33 -34.77
CA GLY A 664 5.23 25.62 -35.83
C GLY A 664 5.57 24.16 -35.48
N ASN A 665 5.31 23.71 -34.26
CA ASN A 665 5.45 22.31 -33.87
C ASN A 665 4.14 21.55 -34.10
N VAL A 666 4.27 20.28 -34.46
CA VAL A 666 3.14 19.37 -34.61
C VAL A 666 3.19 18.40 -33.42
N MET A 667 2.16 18.47 -32.61
CA MET A 667 1.95 17.53 -31.49
C MET A 667 0.89 16.52 -31.89
N VAL A 668 1.14 15.25 -31.56
CA VAL A 668 0.20 14.16 -31.84
C VAL A 668 -0.13 13.46 -30.53
N SER A 669 -1.41 13.29 -30.25
CA SER A 669 -1.94 12.50 -29.16
C SER A 669 -3.07 11.60 -29.64
N TYR A 670 -3.52 10.67 -28.79
CA TYR A 670 -4.52 9.69 -29.17
C TYR A 670 -5.60 9.59 -28.08
N LEU A 671 -6.85 9.53 -28.54
CA LEU A 671 -7.96 9.16 -27.68
C LEU A 671 -8.23 7.66 -27.85
N GLU A 672 -8.05 6.94 -26.78
CA GLU A 672 -8.11 5.47 -26.76
C GLU A 672 -9.34 4.96 -26.01
N PRO A 673 -9.86 3.75 -26.33
CA PRO A 673 -10.95 3.13 -25.59
C PRO A 673 -10.65 2.98 -24.08
N LYS A 674 -9.38 2.82 -23.69
CA LYS A 674 -8.95 2.75 -22.31
C LYS A 674 -9.29 4.03 -21.53
N PHE A 675 -9.10 5.20 -22.11
CA PHE A 675 -9.46 6.47 -21.49
C PHE A 675 -10.97 6.59 -21.29
N LEU A 676 -11.77 6.15 -22.26
CA LEU A 676 -13.24 6.22 -22.18
C LEU A 676 -13.82 5.33 -21.04
N ASN A 677 -13.08 4.33 -20.60
CA ASN A 677 -13.44 3.47 -19.48
C ASN A 677 -12.87 3.97 -18.13
N SER A 678 -12.15 5.08 -18.13
CA SER A 678 -11.53 5.64 -16.94
C SER A 678 -12.49 6.47 -16.09
N LYS A 679 -12.17 6.60 -14.80
CA LYS A 679 -12.87 7.50 -13.88
C LYS A 679 -12.71 8.98 -14.32
N ALA A 680 -11.58 9.32 -14.91
CA ALA A 680 -11.33 10.64 -15.50
C ALA A 680 -12.39 11.00 -16.55
N TYR A 681 -12.62 10.13 -17.52
CA TYR A 681 -13.64 10.34 -18.55
C TYR A 681 -15.07 10.35 -17.98
N GLN A 682 -15.38 9.51 -17.00
CA GLN A 682 -16.67 9.54 -16.31
C GLN A 682 -16.93 10.90 -15.65
N THR A 683 -15.93 11.48 -15.02
CA THR A 683 -16.02 12.83 -14.44
C THR A 683 -16.32 13.87 -15.51
N LEU A 684 -15.65 13.82 -16.67
CA LEU A 684 -15.91 14.75 -17.78
C LEU A 684 -17.34 14.62 -18.31
N THR A 685 -17.82 13.39 -18.53
CA THR A 685 -19.18 13.15 -19.06
C THR A 685 -20.28 13.54 -18.06
N GLN A 686 -20.08 13.29 -16.78
CA GLN A 686 -21.00 13.73 -15.72
C GLN A 686 -21.07 15.27 -15.67
N THR A 687 -19.91 15.92 -15.77
CA THR A 687 -19.83 17.39 -15.81
C THR A 687 -20.50 17.94 -17.05
N ALA A 688 -20.26 17.37 -18.22
CA ALA A 688 -20.93 17.74 -19.47
C ALA A 688 -22.46 17.66 -19.35
N ALA A 689 -22.97 16.59 -18.73
CA ALA A 689 -24.41 16.42 -18.48
C ALA A 689 -24.96 17.49 -17.52
N ALA A 690 -24.22 17.84 -16.47
CA ALA A 690 -24.60 18.88 -15.53
C ALA A 690 -24.62 20.29 -16.17
N LEU A 691 -23.66 20.59 -17.04
CA LEU A 691 -23.55 21.88 -17.71
C LEU A 691 -24.58 22.08 -18.86
N LYS A 692 -25.13 20.99 -19.37
CA LYS A 692 -26.03 21.01 -20.53
C LYS A 692 -27.29 21.87 -20.28
N GLY A 693 -27.41 22.94 -21.05
CA GLY A 693 -28.56 23.84 -20.95
C GLY A 693 -28.55 24.77 -19.71
N MET A 694 -27.46 24.86 -19.00
CA MET A 694 -27.34 25.71 -17.81
C MET A 694 -27.13 27.18 -18.14
N VAL A 695 -26.39 27.49 -19.20
CA VAL A 695 -26.13 28.86 -19.68
C VAL A 695 -26.58 28.93 -21.13
N GLY A 696 -27.62 29.75 -21.37
CA GLY A 696 -28.17 30.03 -22.68
C GLY A 696 -27.81 31.46 -23.17
N LYS A 697 -28.33 31.85 -24.34
CA LYS A 697 -28.11 33.19 -24.88
C LYS A 697 -28.68 34.26 -23.95
N GLY A 698 -27.83 35.24 -23.57
CA GLY A 698 -28.25 36.36 -22.73
C GLY A 698 -28.34 36.00 -21.23
N ALA A 699 -27.67 34.92 -20.82
CA ALA A 699 -27.56 34.55 -19.43
C ALA A 699 -26.80 35.60 -18.61
N LYS A 700 -27.19 35.81 -17.38
CA LYS A 700 -26.62 36.81 -16.48
C LYS A 700 -26.19 36.20 -15.20
N LEU A 701 -25.01 36.60 -14.74
CA LEU A 701 -24.47 36.27 -13.43
C LEU A 701 -24.70 37.44 -12.48
N TYR A 702 -25.21 37.15 -11.31
CA TYR A 702 -25.33 38.14 -10.23
C TYR A 702 -24.41 37.75 -9.08
N LYS A 703 -23.67 38.72 -8.53
CA LYS A 703 -22.87 38.59 -7.31
C LYS A 703 -23.21 39.74 -6.35
N GLY A 704 -24.09 39.50 -5.41
CA GLY A 704 -24.72 40.58 -4.64
C GLY A 704 -25.47 41.53 -5.56
N ASP A 705 -25.11 42.82 -5.55
CA ASP A 705 -25.73 43.87 -6.36
C ASP A 705 -25.10 44.05 -7.77
N ASN A 706 -24.04 43.32 -8.08
CA ASN A 706 -23.35 43.40 -9.36
C ASN A 706 -23.92 42.37 -10.37
N GLU A 707 -24.06 42.81 -11.62
CA GLU A 707 -24.54 42.03 -12.75
C GLU A 707 -23.45 41.91 -13.81
N TYR A 708 -23.31 40.72 -14.40
CA TYR A 708 -22.34 40.39 -15.43
C TYR A 708 -23.02 39.59 -16.54
N ASP A 709 -22.74 39.91 -17.79
CA ASP A 709 -23.14 39.11 -18.94
C ASP A 709 -22.20 37.91 -19.04
N ILE A 710 -22.77 36.72 -19.26
CA ILE A 710 -22.01 35.46 -19.38
C ILE A 710 -22.47 34.68 -20.61
N ASP A 711 -21.51 33.98 -21.22
CA ASP A 711 -21.75 33.09 -22.38
C ASP A 711 -21.50 31.61 -22.06
N SER A 712 -20.85 31.33 -20.94
CA SER A 712 -20.54 29.99 -20.48
C SER A 712 -20.53 29.90 -18.94
N PHE A 713 -20.66 28.70 -18.41
CA PHE A 713 -20.50 28.45 -16.97
C PHE A 713 -19.07 28.73 -16.51
N GLU A 714 -18.09 28.39 -17.33
CA GLU A 714 -16.69 28.69 -17.09
C GLU A 714 -16.44 30.21 -16.90
N ALA A 715 -16.93 31.02 -17.81
CA ALA A 715 -16.83 32.48 -17.70
C ALA A 715 -17.49 32.99 -16.41
N ALA A 716 -18.65 32.43 -16.04
CA ALA A 716 -19.32 32.78 -14.78
C ALA A 716 -18.44 32.47 -13.58
N LEU A 717 -17.85 31.27 -13.54
CA LEU A 717 -17.01 30.83 -12.43
C LEU A 717 -15.72 31.65 -12.33
N ASP A 718 -15.08 31.95 -13.47
CA ASP A 718 -13.88 32.80 -13.52
C ASP A 718 -14.14 34.21 -13.00
N ILE A 719 -15.29 34.82 -13.37
CA ILE A 719 -15.70 36.11 -12.81
C ILE A 719 -15.89 36.00 -11.29
N LEU A 720 -16.61 35.01 -10.79
CA LEU A 720 -16.86 34.79 -9.37
C LEU A 720 -15.56 34.61 -8.58
N MET A 721 -14.66 33.76 -9.08
CA MET A 721 -13.35 33.51 -8.48
C MET A 721 -12.48 34.77 -8.47
N SER A 722 -12.44 35.51 -9.57
CA SER A 722 -11.71 36.80 -9.69
C SER A 722 -12.24 37.85 -8.69
N VAL A 723 -13.56 37.97 -8.53
CA VAL A 723 -14.16 38.89 -7.55
C VAL A 723 -13.83 38.49 -6.11
N ALA A 724 -13.89 37.21 -5.79
CA ALA A 724 -13.53 36.73 -4.46
C ALA A 724 -12.04 36.92 -4.18
N GLN A 725 -11.17 36.69 -5.15
CA GLN A 725 -9.73 36.83 -5.02
C GLN A 725 -9.27 38.27 -4.80
N LYS A 726 -9.93 39.26 -5.43
CA LYS A 726 -9.63 40.69 -5.22
C LYS A 726 -9.83 41.16 -3.77
N GLY A 727 -10.68 40.50 -3.01
CA GLY A 727 -10.91 40.80 -1.58
C GLY A 727 -10.02 40.04 -0.63
N MET A 728 -9.12 39.18 -1.12
CA MET A 728 -8.33 38.27 -0.33
C MET A 728 -6.84 38.61 -0.31
N SER A 729 -6.22 38.49 0.86
CA SER A 729 -4.76 38.47 1.02
C SER A 729 -4.32 37.07 1.35
N ILE A 730 -3.39 36.52 0.55
CA ILE A 730 -2.84 35.17 0.75
C ILE A 730 -1.35 35.29 1.01
N GLN A 731 -0.90 34.69 2.10
CA GLN A 731 0.52 34.48 2.41
C GLN A 731 0.82 32.98 2.23
N ARG A 732 1.80 32.65 1.38
CA ARG A 732 2.32 31.28 1.24
C ARG A 732 3.52 31.14 2.15
N TYR A 733 3.55 30.08 2.96
CA TYR A 733 4.69 29.68 3.75
C TYR A 733 5.57 28.73 2.95
N LYS A 734 6.85 29.06 2.79
CA LYS A 734 7.85 28.18 2.15
C LYS A 734 8.57 27.31 3.17
N GLY A 735 8.76 27.81 4.38
CA GLY A 735 9.41 27.09 5.46
C GLY A 735 8.80 27.38 6.82
N LEU A 736 9.02 26.45 7.75
CA LEU A 736 8.57 26.55 9.14
C LEU A 736 9.23 27.73 9.90
N GLY A 737 10.42 28.15 9.46
CA GLY A 737 11.12 29.31 10.00
C GLY A 737 10.43 30.65 9.74
N GLU A 738 9.48 30.69 8.80
CA GLU A 738 8.64 31.88 8.54
C GLU A 738 7.47 32.01 9.53
N MET A 739 7.17 30.94 10.30
CA MET A 739 6.14 30.95 11.32
C MET A 739 6.71 31.40 12.67
N ASN A 740 6.02 32.31 13.33
CA ASN A 740 6.32 32.60 14.72
C ASN A 740 5.87 31.48 15.67
N PRO A 741 6.30 31.43 16.92
CA PRO A 741 5.97 30.36 17.86
C PRO A 741 4.47 30.12 18.05
N GLU A 742 3.65 31.19 18.10
CA GLU A 742 2.20 31.09 18.25
C GLU A 742 1.54 30.49 17.02
N GLN A 743 1.93 30.92 15.82
CA GLN A 743 1.44 30.37 14.57
C GLN A 743 1.79 28.88 14.42
N LEU A 744 3.00 28.48 14.79
CA LEU A 744 3.45 27.10 14.74
C LEU A 744 2.67 26.23 15.73
N TRP A 745 2.37 26.74 16.91
CA TRP A 745 1.52 26.08 17.89
C TRP A 745 0.11 25.88 17.34
N GLU A 746 -0.58 26.96 16.96
CA GLU A 746 -1.98 26.97 16.53
C GLU A 746 -2.25 26.09 15.29
N THR A 747 -1.24 25.85 14.46
CA THR A 747 -1.42 25.15 13.17
C THR A 747 -0.87 23.75 13.15
N THR A 748 0.24 23.49 13.87
CA THR A 748 1.06 22.30 13.65
C THR A 748 1.37 21.51 14.92
N MET A 749 1.35 22.15 16.09
CA MET A 749 1.79 21.50 17.33
C MET A 749 0.68 21.26 18.32
N ASP A 750 -0.40 22.04 18.33
CA ASP A 750 -1.55 21.85 19.22
C ASP A 750 -2.27 20.53 18.87
N PRO A 751 -2.35 19.56 19.79
CA PRO A 751 -3.01 18.27 19.54
C PRO A 751 -4.48 18.36 19.11
N THR A 752 -5.16 19.48 19.41
CA THR A 752 -6.59 19.67 19.11
C THR A 752 -6.87 20.06 17.67
N VAL A 753 -5.88 20.67 17.00
CA VAL A 753 -6.04 21.23 15.63
C VAL A 753 -5.04 20.69 14.61
N ARG A 754 -3.88 20.21 15.06
CA ARG A 754 -2.81 19.73 14.18
C ARG A 754 -3.25 18.53 13.35
N ARG A 755 -2.63 18.39 12.18
CA ARG A 755 -2.77 17.22 11.32
C ARG A 755 -1.45 16.46 11.26
N LEU A 756 -1.51 15.16 11.53
CA LEU A 756 -0.36 14.25 11.46
C LEU A 756 -0.66 13.11 10.50
N LEU A 757 0.26 12.84 9.59
CA LEU A 757 0.23 11.64 8.76
C LEU A 757 0.98 10.53 9.49
N LYS A 758 0.29 9.43 9.84
CA LYS A 758 0.92 8.24 10.42
C LYS A 758 1.62 7.44 9.34
N VAL A 759 2.90 7.14 9.55
CA VAL A 759 3.69 6.32 8.63
C VAL A 759 3.37 4.84 8.85
N ARG A 760 3.08 4.13 7.76
CA ARG A 760 2.79 2.69 7.77
C ARG A 760 3.55 2.01 6.64
N ILE A 761 3.90 0.74 6.84
CA ILE A 761 4.45 -0.14 5.81
C ILE A 761 3.33 -1.12 5.44
N GLU A 762 2.73 -0.94 4.28
CA GLU A 762 1.68 -1.84 3.78
C GLU A 762 2.31 -3.02 3.04
N ASP A 763 3.41 -2.79 2.35
CA ASP A 763 4.21 -3.77 1.61
C ASP A 763 5.70 -3.59 1.92
N ALA A 764 6.29 -4.55 2.62
CA ALA A 764 7.71 -4.50 3.00
C ALA A 764 8.64 -4.66 1.78
N ILE A 765 8.24 -5.45 0.76
CA ILE A 765 9.06 -5.64 -0.46
C ILE A 765 9.04 -4.38 -1.30
N ALA A 766 7.85 -3.82 -1.57
CA ALA A 766 7.74 -2.58 -2.33
C ALA A 766 8.41 -1.40 -1.61
N ALA A 767 8.29 -1.32 -0.28
CA ALA A 767 8.99 -0.31 0.52
C ALA A 767 10.51 -0.47 0.40
N ASP A 768 11.03 -1.69 0.51
CA ASP A 768 12.46 -1.99 0.34
C ASP A 768 12.96 -1.57 -1.04
N GLU A 769 12.24 -1.91 -2.10
CA GLU A 769 12.55 -1.54 -3.48
C GLU A 769 12.60 -0.01 -3.66
N VAL A 770 11.62 0.71 -3.13
CA VAL A 770 11.59 2.18 -3.19
C VAL A 770 12.78 2.79 -2.46
N PHE A 771 13.12 2.33 -1.25
CA PHE A 771 14.30 2.83 -0.53
C PHE A 771 15.61 2.50 -1.27
N VAL A 772 15.79 1.29 -1.79
CA VAL A 772 16.96 0.92 -2.59
C VAL A 772 17.06 1.76 -3.85
N THR A 773 15.98 1.95 -4.57
CA THR A 773 15.95 2.75 -5.81
C THR A 773 16.26 4.21 -5.55
N LEU A 774 15.60 4.83 -4.57
CA LEU A 774 15.76 6.26 -4.31
C LEU A 774 17.04 6.60 -3.55
N MET A 775 17.43 5.75 -2.60
CA MET A 775 18.50 6.04 -1.64
C MET A 775 19.75 5.18 -1.83
N GLY A 776 19.70 4.13 -2.65
CA GLY A 776 20.81 3.23 -2.96
C GLY A 776 21.91 3.85 -3.83
N ASP A 777 22.98 3.08 -4.11
CA ASP A 777 24.14 3.56 -4.86
C ASP A 777 23.91 3.62 -6.38
N GLU A 778 23.07 2.74 -6.91
CA GLU A 778 22.78 2.64 -8.34
C GLU A 778 22.02 3.87 -8.86
N VAL A 779 22.53 4.46 -9.96
CA VAL A 779 21.94 5.69 -10.54
C VAL A 779 20.85 5.36 -11.55
N GLU A 780 21.04 4.34 -12.39
CA GLU A 780 20.11 4.02 -13.47
C GLU A 780 18.69 3.65 -13.01
N PRO A 781 18.50 2.80 -11.97
CA PRO A 781 17.15 2.52 -11.46
C PRO A 781 16.44 3.79 -10.96
N ARG A 782 17.19 4.71 -10.32
CA ARG A 782 16.66 5.99 -9.84
C ARG A 782 16.29 6.91 -11.00
N ARG A 783 17.11 6.96 -12.05
CA ARG A 783 16.81 7.72 -13.26
C ARG A 783 15.55 7.21 -13.93
N ALA A 784 15.45 5.89 -14.15
CA ALA A 784 14.27 5.26 -14.72
C ALA A 784 13.00 5.52 -13.88
N PHE A 785 13.12 5.46 -12.54
CA PHE A 785 12.01 5.80 -11.64
C PHE A 785 11.55 7.25 -11.82
N ILE A 786 12.49 8.21 -11.90
CA ILE A 786 12.17 9.63 -12.11
C ILE A 786 11.50 9.83 -13.47
N GLU A 787 12.04 9.24 -14.54
CA GLU A 787 11.51 9.36 -15.90
C GLU A 787 10.11 8.77 -16.00
N ASN A 788 9.87 7.58 -15.44
CA ASN A 788 8.58 6.90 -15.46
C ASN A 788 7.50 7.62 -14.63
N ASN A 789 7.89 8.34 -13.59
CA ASN A 789 6.99 9.04 -12.70
C ASN A 789 6.98 10.56 -12.90
N ALA A 790 7.67 11.08 -13.92
CA ALA A 790 7.79 12.52 -14.16
C ALA A 790 6.42 13.20 -14.34
N LEU A 791 5.48 12.52 -15.00
CA LEU A 791 4.12 13.02 -15.22
C LEU A 791 3.26 13.05 -13.95
N LEU A 792 3.63 12.28 -12.91
CA LEU A 792 2.93 12.26 -11.63
C LEU A 792 3.48 13.32 -10.65
N ALA A 793 4.63 13.90 -10.96
CA ALA A 793 5.25 14.89 -10.10
C ALA A 793 4.44 16.17 -10.07
N GLN A 794 4.06 16.61 -8.86
CA GLN A 794 3.35 17.86 -8.59
C GLN A 794 4.21 18.76 -7.70
N ASN A 795 4.05 20.07 -7.84
CA ASN A 795 4.74 21.08 -7.01
C ASN A 795 6.28 20.94 -7.02
N ILE A 796 6.86 20.76 -8.18
CA ILE A 796 8.31 20.85 -8.35
C ILE A 796 8.66 22.34 -8.34
N ASP A 797 9.26 22.81 -7.23
CA ASP A 797 9.90 24.12 -7.20
C ASP A 797 11.18 24.03 -8.06
N ALA A 798 11.08 24.44 -9.32
CA ALA A 798 12.18 24.56 -10.26
C ALA A 798 12.80 25.96 -10.19
#